data_db6ca82ca364301234fdce7f65c16582
#
_entry.id   db6ca82ca364301234fdce7f65c16582
#
_cell.length_a   1.000
_cell.length_b   1.000
_cell.length_c   1.000
_cell.angle_alpha   90.00
_cell.angle_beta   90.00
_cell.angle_gamma   90.00
#
_symmetry.space_group_name_H-M   'P 1'
#
loop_
_entity.id
_entity.type
_entity.pdbx_description
1 polymer ?
#
loop_
_entity_poly.entity_id
_entity_poly.type
_entity_poly.pdbx_seq_one_letter_code
_entity_poly.pdbx_strand_id
1 'polypeptide(L)'
;MSRLVESMVGRMLALGLALGLAVPTTLGQAEDPQAKAKAKLAFDVAKRFFRDGMFTTAVERFDAFAEAHPGSSARAEAVLLEGQARFQLGQFEAVAAKLTAGLQSAGPWMDRYLFWIGEAQFALGRFREAAASYGRLIEKHPVSERALTAALGQAQSLYKLGDLKKSIATLEPADGPFQRAASARPGDPLIVDGRLLLANAYFELGELGAARLLLENLPDTGLSPERYWQKHHMLTSVYLSEARLDRALDGATNLVQLAKGIADPVFAARSADFHGDVLRRMSQPDAAVALYEQNLATNVPLDWRRSALLKIVDLYVEENQLSNAVQRLQRLFIRHPGDPATGLSHLTLGELRLRQFYELPDASRLNFTNLLSEALGHFDVILKGDADVDLMGKSWLGRGWALWEWVNLSGKGFQLSLAQQAYSNAVTGLPKSREQAIAQFKVADCLFLRADYAAASSKYWAAISIATNTVGFDNRLVDQALYQIVRSGVEGQDLPSASQAVSNLIEWFPSSFYSDRSLLLYGQALNGQGKPSESRTVLASFAKVFSKSTLLPEAQLAIARTHVMDGSWVSSILEYARWVTNYPAHPARAQAEFDRAWLNHQAGNSARAFQLFTNYVVRFPTNQLAPVAQKWIADHQFQSGKFIEAEQGYRRLFQNTNLLANAPGMQWEARLSAGRSAFFRQEYAAAELLLASVVNATNAPVAELARAEFYLGDVAADQTGRTPTNLLDALPHYQRVANEMLNSPLNPSAWGRMGDCHLQLGNLDSAAEAYRTVTELPSADVTTRSQAGLGLAHVLDKLAEAAGETEEREKLRKRSLEQCMEIVFGGNLRSDNEKLDPFWVKEAGLMAGRLARRLGRAEQERKVYSRLAKELPGMRLWQTKLDALRVKQETPKKP
;
A
#
# COMPACT_ATOMS: atom_id res chain seq x y z
N MET A 1 1.18 22.71 -5.43
CA MET A 1 1.97 22.93 -6.67
C MET A 1 1.77 24.29 -7.34
N SER A 2 0.68 25.05 -7.13
CA SER A 2 0.47 26.36 -7.78
C SER A 2 1.35 27.50 -7.20
N ARG A 3 1.87 27.40 -5.97
CA ARG A 3 2.73 28.44 -5.37
C ARG A 3 4.22 28.28 -5.61
N LEU A 4 4.67 27.15 -6.16
CA LEU A 4 6.09 26.95 -6.51
C LEU A 4 6.42 27.40 -7.93
N VAL A 5 5.41 27.52 -8.79
CA VAL A 5 5.56 28.02 -10.16
C VAL A 5 5.60 29.55 -10.19
N GLU A 6 4.86 30.22 -9.30
CA GLU A 6 4.90 31.70 -9.20
C GLU A 6 6.21 32.23 -8.59
N SER A 7 6.90 31.45 -7.78
CA SER A 7 8.19 31.87 -7.16
C SER A 7 9.39 31.77 -8.10
N MET A 8 9.32 30.93 -9.15
CA MET A 8 10.39 30.81 -10.15
C MET A 8 10.26 31.85 -11.30
N VAL A 9 9.05 32.28 -11.63
CA VAL A 9 8.83 33.31 -12.65
C VAL A 9 9.16 34.71 -12.11
N GLY A 10 8.96 34.96 -10.80
CA GLY A 10 9.28 36.23 -10.17
C GLY A 10 10.78 36.52 -9.96
N ARG A 11 11.63 35.49 -9.99
CA ARG A 11 13.10 35.66 -9.81
C ARG A 11 13.90 35.80 -11.10
N MET A 12 13.32 35.50 -12.28
CA MET A 12 13.96 35.74 -13.56
C MET A 12 13.67 37.13 -14.15
N LEU A 13 12.70 37.87 -13.61
CA LEU A 13 12.38 39.24 -14.02
C LEU A 13 13.13 40.34 -13.24
N ALA A 14 13.88 39.96 -12.18
CA ALA A 14 14.61 40.93 -11.35
C ALA A 14 16.11 41.03 -11.65
N LEU A 15 16.65 40.28 -12.64
CA LEU A 15 18.07 40.36 -13.05
C LEU A 15 18.30 40.94 -14.45
N GLY A 16 17.28 41.52 -15.05
CA GLY A 16 17.34 42.11 -16.41
C GLY A 16 17.37 43.62 -16.49
N LEU A 17 17.54 44.35 -15.37
CA LEU A 17 17.41 45.84 -15.35
C LEU A 17 18.63 46.52 -14.75
N ALA A 18 19.84 46.13 -15.08
CA ALA A 18 21.03 46.91 -14.85
C ALA A 18 22.16 46.55 -15.81
N LEU A 19 22.02 46.97 -17.05
CA LEU A 19 23.15 47.32 -17.95
C LEU A 19 22.58 48.10 -19.12
N GLY A 20 22.90 49.36 -19.14
CA GLY A 20 22.36 50.33 -20.07
C GLY A 20 22.90 50.27 -21.46
N LEU A 21 22.04 50.73 -22.35
CA LEU A 21 22.32 51.47 -23.56
C LEU A 21 23.50 51.00 -24.46
N ALA A 22 23.14 50.11 -25.38
CA ALA A 22 23.59 50.24 -26.76
C ALA A 22 22.51 49.65 -27.66
N VAL A 23 21.69 50.44 -28.26
CA VAL A 23 20.85 50.12 -29.38
C VAL A 23 21.73 49.90 -30.57
N PRO A 24 21.89 48.68 -31.11
CA PRO A 24 22.26 48.50 -32.48
C PRO A 24 20.97 48.58 -33.28
N THR A 25 20.75 49.63 -34.00
CA THR A 25 19.93 49.64 -35.18
C THR A 25 20.43 48.55 -36.12
N THR A 26 19.83 47.34 -35.98
CA THR A 26 19.93 46.35 -37.04
C THR A 26 19.02 46.82 -38.16
N LEU A 27 19.55 47.58 -39.02
CA LEU A 27 19.17 47.58 -40.44
C LEU A 27 19.02 46.10 -40.83
N GLY A 28 17.83 45.73 -41.37
CA GLY A 28 17.58 44.40 -41.89
C GLY A 28 18.74 43.98 -42.81
N GLN A 29 19.55 43.02 -42.35
CA GLN A 29 20.41 42.29 -43.24
C GLN A 29 19.48 41.59 -44.22
N ALA A 30 19.51 42.04 -45.45
CA ALA A 30 18.95 41.32 -46.57
C ALA A 30 19.55 39.92 -46.56
N GLU A 31 18.76 38.87 -46.25
CA GLU A 31 19.21 37.48 -46.29
C GLU A 31 19.93 37.25 -47.61
N ASP A 32 21.13 36.68 -47.53
CA ASP A 32 21.93 36.32 -48.71
C ASP A 32 21.06 35.49 -49.67
N PRO A 33 20.83 35.99 -50.94
CA PRO A 33 19.98 35.26 -51.86
C PRO A 33 20.42 33.82 -52.13
N GLN A 34 21.72 33.53 -51.99
CA GLN A 34 22.28 32.16 -52.10
C GLN A 34 21.93 31.30 -50.90
N ALA A 35 21.95 31.87 -49.68
CA ALA A 35 21.55 31.15 -48.46
C ALA A 35 20.07 30.80 -48.52
N LYS A 36 19.21 31.72 -48.97
CA LYS A 36 17.77 31.50 -49.17
C LYS A 36 17.47 30.45 -50.23
N ALA A 37 18.20 30.46 -51.35
CA ALA A 37 18.08 29.44 -52.39
C ALA A 37 18.50 28.05 -51.89
N LYS A 38 19.56 27.96 -51.09
CA LYS A 38 20.08 26.71 -50.50
C LYS A 38 19.07 26.17 -49.46
N ALA A 39 18.54 27.01 -48.60
CA ALA A 39 17.49 26.63 -47.64
C ALA A 39 16.24 26.09 -48.36
N LYS A 40 15.78 26.79 -49.42
CA LYS A 40 14.62 26.33 -50.20
C LYS A 40 14.87 24.97 -50.83
N LEU A 41 16.04 24.76 -51.44
CA LEU A 41 16.41 23.47 -52.05
C LEU A 41 16.41 22.35 -51.02
N ALA A 42 17.00 22.57 -49.82
CA ALA A 42 17.04 21.60 -48.75
C ALA A 42 15.64 21.22 -48.26
N PHE A 43 14.75 22.22 -48.12
CA PHE A 43 13.36 22.00 -47.76
C PHE A 43 12.58 21.23 -48.83
N ASP A 44 12.74 21.59 -50.09
CA ASP A 44 12.05 20.91 -51.21
C ASP A 44 12.51 19.46 -51.36
N VAL A 45 13.78 19.16 -51.10
CA VAL A 45 14.30 17.79 -51.04
C VAL A 45 13.65 17.01 -49.91
N ALA A 46 13.56 17.57 -48.70
CA ALA A 46 12.89 16.93 -47.58
C ALA A 46 11.41 16.63 -47.88
N LYS A 47 10.71 17.60 -48.51
CA LYS A 47 9.31 17.43 -48.94
C LYS A 47 9.13 16.34 -50.01
N ARG A 48 10.14 16.12 -50.83
CA ARG A 48 10.11 15.03 -51.81
C ARG A 48 10.15 13.68 -51.14
N PHE A 49 11.09 13.46 -50.21
CA PHE A 49 11.15 12.20 -49.45
C PHE A 49 9.83 11.94 -48.69
N PHE A 50 9.20 12.98 -48.12
CA PHE A 50 7.91 12.85 -47.47
C PHE A 50 6.81 12.40 -48.43
N ARG A 51 6.73 13.02 -49.63
CA ARG A 51 5.73 12.67 -50.65
C ARG A 51 5.95 11.26 -51.23
N ASP A 52 7.21 10.84 -51.32
CA ASP A 52 7.59 9.51 -51.82
C ASP A 52 7.40 8.39 -50.74
N GLY A 53 6.88 8.73 -49.55
CA GLY A 53 6.61 7.79 -48.45
C GLY A 53 7.89 7.36 -47.69
N MET A 54 9.02 7.94 -47.97
CA MET A 54 10.29 7.65 -47.28
C MET A 54 10.38 8.41 -45.96
N PHE A 55 9.47 8.07 -45.01
CA PHE A 55 9.27 8.86 -43.81
C PHE A 55 10.48 8.94 -42.90
N THR A 56 11.28 7.86 -42.75
CA THR A 56 12.50 7.88 -41.93
C THR A 56 13.50 8.93 -42.46
N THR A 57 13.79 8.90 -43.76
CA THR A 57 14.67 9.86 -44.38
C THR A 57 14.10 11.28 -44.35
N ALA A 58 12.78 11.41 -44.54
CA ALA A 58 12.10 12.70 -44.44
C ALA A 58 12.27 13.34 -43.06
N VAL A 59 12.13 12.57 -41.98
CA VAL A 59 12.38 13.02 -40.60
C VAL A 59 13.79 13.57 -40.45
N GLU A 60 14.82 12.80 -40.85
CA GLU A 60 16.22 13.23 -40.74
C GLU A 60 16.49 14.54 -41.53
N ARG A 61 15.90 14.68 -42.73
CA ARG A 61 16.09 15.85 -43.60
C ARG A 61 15.35 17.07 -43.07
N PHE A 62 14.12 16.92 -42.52
CA PHE A 62 13.39 18.02 -41.90
C PHE A 62 14.05 18.50 -40.62
N ASP A 63 14.55 17.58 -39.80
CA ASP A 63 15.25 17.91 -38.55
C ASP A 63 16.56 18.67 -38.85
N ALA A 64 17.37 18.16 -39.75
CA ALA A 64 18.59 18.84 -40.19
C ALA A 64 18.30 20.22 -40.82
N PHE A 65 17.20 20.36 -41.56
CA PHE A 65 16.78 21.65 -42.11
C PHE A 65 16.38 22.63 -41.01
N ALA A 66 15.58 22.20 -40.04
CA ALA A 66 15.11 23.03 -38.93
C ALA A 66 16.24 23.54 -38.05
N GLU A 67 17.30 22.73 -37.88
CA GLU A 67 18.53 23.08 -37.14
C GLU A 67 19.44 24.02 -37.95
N ALA A 68 19.66 23.71 -39.21
CA ALA A 68 20.56 24.49 -40.05
C ALA A 68 20.01 25.88 -40.46
N HIS A 69 18.70 26.03 -40.49
CA HIS A 69 18.00 27.24 -40.95
C HIS A 69 16.99 27.78 -39.93
N PRO A 70 17.42 28.17 -38.71
CA PRO A 70 16.48 28.56 -37.62
C PRO A 70 15.66 29.82 -37.92
N GLY A 71 16.18 30.71 -38.80
CA GLY A 71 15.47 31.93 -39.23
C GLY A 71 14.63 31.75 -40.46
N SER A 72 14.58 30.58 -41.09
CA SER A 72 13.81 30.36 -42.32
C SER A 72 12.31 30.44 -42.09
N SER A 73 11.58 31.11 -42.99
CA SER A 73 10.11 31.14 -42.97
C SER A 73 9.49 29.75 -43.15
N ALA A 74 10.23 28.79 -43.74
CA ALA A 74 9.79 27.43 -43.94
C ALA A 74 10.02 26.52 -42.67
N ARG A 75 10.69 27.03 -41.65
CA ARG A 75 11.06 26.21 -40.46
C ARG A 75 9.84 25.62 -39.77
N ALA A 76 8.80 26.43 -39.55
CA ALA A 76 7.58 25.94 -38.92
C ALA A 76 6.90 24.84 -39.76
N GLU A 77 6.85 25.02 -41.10
CA GLU A 77 6.32 24.00 -42.01
C GLU A 77 7.18 22.72 -41.95
N ALA A 78 8.51 22.85 -41.93
CA ALA A 78 9.42 21.71 -41.84
C ALA A 78 9.20 20.88 -40.57
N VAL A 79 9.11 21.52 -39.39
CA VAL A 79 8.82 20.86 -38.12
C VAL A 79 7.44 20.19 -38.12
N LEU A 80 6.44 20.82 -38.77
CA LEU A 80 5.12 20.22 -38.96
C LEU A 80 5.21 18.92 -39.79
N LEU A 81 5.88 18.98 -40.95
CA LEU A 81 6.03 17.83 -41.84
C LEU A 81 6.90 16.72 -41.23
N GLU A 82 7.89 17.08 -40.44
CA GLU A 82 8.64 16.14 -39.62
C GLU A 82 7.70 15.42 -38.65
N GLY A 83 6.86 16.16 -37.91
CA GLY A 83 5.86 15.59 -37.00
C GLY A 83 4.91 14.64 -37.74
N GLN A 84 4.44 14.99 -38.94
CA GLN A 84 3.60 14.12 -39.77
C GLN A 84 4.34 12.84 -40.20
N ALA A 85 5.60 12.95 -40.60
CA ALA A 85 6.41 11.80 -40.97
C ALA A 85 6.63 10.85 -39.77
N ARG A 86 6.92 11.41 -38.62
CA ARG A 86 7.03 10.64 -37.33
C ARG A 86 5.71 9.95 -36.95
N PHE A 87 4.59 10.61 -37.19
CA PHE A 87 3.26 10.03 -36.97
C PHE A 87 3.04 8.78 -37.83
N GLN A 88 3.41 8.83 -39.14
CA GLN A 88 3.34 7.69 -40.04
C GLN A 88 4.26 6.53 -39.60
N LEU A 89 5.36 6.85 -38.91
CA LEU A 89 6.26 5.87 -38.33
C LEU A 89 5.80 5.34 -36.95
N GLY A 90 4.65 5.75 -36.43
CA GLY A 90 4.16 5.36 -35.13
C GLY A 90 4.88 6.00 -33.94
N GLN A 91 5.72 7.01 -34.16
CA GLN A 91 6.52 7.70 -33.13
C GLN A 91 5.72 8.81 -32.44
N PHE A 92 4.54 8.49 -31.92
CA PHE A 92 3.56 9.45 -31.41
C PHE A 92 4.11 10.33 -30.27
N GLU A 93 4.92 9.76 -29.37
CA GLU A 93 5.54 10.50 -28.27
C GLU A 93 6.44 11.63 -28.81
N ALA A 94 7.29 11.31 -29.79
CA ALA A 94 8.17 12.28 -30.42
C ALA A 94 7.39 13.38 -31.17
N VAL A 95 6.26 13.02 -31.80
CA VAL A 95 5.36 14.00 -32.43
C VAL A 95 4.83 14.99 -31.41
N ALA A 96 4.24 14.47 -30.32
CA ALA A 96 3.65 15.31 -29.28
C ALA A 96 4.71 16.25 -28.66
N ALA A 97 5.88 15.73 -28.32
CA ALA A 97 6.98 16.52 -27.74
C ALA A 97 7.50 17.59 -28.70
N LYS A 98 7.85 17.20 -29.93
CA LYS A 98 8.45 18.10 -30.91
C LYS A 98 7.51 19.25 -31.32
N LEU A 99 6.24 18.92 -31.65
CA LEU A 99 5.27 19.91 -32.04
C LEU A 99 4.85 20.83 -30.88
N THR A 100 4.77 20.30 -29.65
CA THR A 100 4.50 21.12 -28.47
C THR A 100 5.65 22.13 -28.22
N ALA A 101 6.89 21.69 -28.32
CA ALA A 101 8.04 22.58 -28.18
C ALA A 101 8.07 23.68 -29.28
N GLY A 102 7.64 23.35 -30.49
CA GLY A 102 7.57 24.29 -31.63
C GLY A 102 6.34 25.18 -31.66
N LEU A 103 5.38 25.01 -30.76
CA LEU A 103 4.06 25.63 -30.83
C LEU A 103 4.09 27.17 -30.85
N GLN A 104 5.00 27.78 -30.06
CA GLN A 104 5.11 29.23 -30.00
C GLN A 104 5.62 29.84 -31.31
N SER A 105 6.40 29.08 -32.08
CA SER A 105 6.97 29.50 -33.35
C SER A 105 6.17 29.02 -34.59
N ALA A 106 5.03 28.36 -34.37
CA ALA A 106 4.22 27.74 -35.44
C ALA A 106 3.61 28.73 -36.41
N GLY A 107 3.36 29.98 -35.98
CA GLY A 107 2.82 31.03 -36.81
C GLY A 107 1.52 30.63 -37.57
N PRO A 108 1.48 30.72 -38.92
CA PRO A 108 0.31 30.35 -39.67
C PRO A 108 -0.02 28.84 -39.65
N TRP A 109 0.85 28.00 -39.10
CA TRP A 109 0.69 26.56 -39.02
C TRP A 109 0.14 26.10 -37.66
N MET A 110 -0.18 27.03 -36.76
CA MET A 110 -0.60 26.77 -35.38
C MET A 110 -1.76 25.76 -35.28
N ASP A 111 -2.76 25.89 -36.12
CA ASP A 111 -3.92 24.99 -36.19
C ASP A 111 -3.51 23.57 -36.56
N ARG A 112 -2.59 23.40 -37.49
CA ARG A 112 -2.07 22.10 -37.90
C ARG A 112 -1.15 21.46 -36.83
N TYR A 113 -0.38 22.27 -36.10
CA TYR A 113 0.39 21.80 -34.97
C TYR A 113 -0.52 21.24 -33.87
N LEU A 114 -1.52 22.02 -33.45
CA LEU A 114 -2.51 21.62 -32.46
C LEU A 114 -3.26 20.35 -32.87
N PHE A 115 -3.59 20.24 -34.14
CA PHE A 115 -4.23 19.06 -34.70
C PHE A 115 -3.35 17.81 -34.54
N TRP A 116 -2.11 17.85 -35.03
CA TRP A 116 -1.23 16.69 -35.00
C TRP A 116 -0.73 16.35 -33.57
N ILE A 117 -0.65 17.35 -32.68
CA ILE A 117 -0.46 17.09 -31.23
C ILE A 117 -1.67 16.30 -30.69
N GLY A 118 -2.89 16.74 -31.02
CA GLY A 118 -4.10 16.03 -30.60
C GLY A 118 -4.16 14.60 -31.13
N GLU A 119 -3.85 14.38 -32.40
CA GLU A 119 -3.79 13.05 -33.03
C GLU A 119 -2.77 12.14 -32.33
N ALA A 120 -1.57 12.67 -32.06
CA ALA A 120 -0.52 11.92 -31.39
C ALA A 120 -0.90 11.57 -29.96
N GLN A 121 -1.49 12.52 -29.23
CA GLN A 121 -1.98 12.29 -27.86
C GLN A 121 -3.14 11.30 -27.85
N PHE A 122 -4.04 11.36 -28.82
CA PHE A 122 -5.12 10.39 -28.97
C PHE A 122 -4.57 8.97 -29.24
N ALA A 123 -3.61 8.84 -30.15
CA ALA A 123 -2.95 7.58 -30.45
C ALA A 123 -2.19 6.99 -29.25
N LEU A 124 -1.67 7.85 -28.35
CA LEU A 124 -1.02 7.45 -27.09
C LEU A 124 -2.03 7.11 -25.99
N GLY A 125 -3.34 7.21 -26.23
CA GLY A 125 -4.37 7.03 -25.21
C GLY A 125 -4.48 8.18 -24.21
N ARG A 126 -3.78 9.30 -24.44
CA ARG A 126 -3.81 10.52 -23.63
C ARG A 126 -5.02 11.37 -23.99
N PHE A 127 -6.21 10.80 -23.79
CA PHE A 127 -7.46 11.39 -24.29
C PHE A 127 -7.76 12.76 -23.68
N ARG A 128 -7.36 13.02 -22.42
CA ARG A 128 -7.55 14.33 -21.79
C ARG A 128 -6.70 15.41 -22.48
N GLU A 129 -5.44 15.11 -22.75
CA GLU A 129 -4.52 16.01 -23.43
C GLU A 129 -4.98 16.23 -24.88
N ALA A 130 -5.38 15.14 -25.55
CA ALA A 130 -5.91 15.20 -26.91
C ALA A 130 -7.15 16.12 -26.98
N ALA A 131 -8.12 15.92 -26.08
CA ALA A 131 -9.31 16.78 -26.00
C ALA A 131 -8.96 18.26 -25.77
N ALA A 132 -7.94 18.53 -24.93
CA ALA A 132 -7.46 19.89 -24.70
C ALA A 132 -6.78 20.50 -25.94
N SER A 133 -5.95 19.70 -26.65
CA SER A 133 -5.26 20.17 -27.87
C SER A 133 -6.24 20.46 -28.99
N TYR A 134 -7.20 19.60 -29.26
CA TYR A 134 -8.27 19.83 -30.21
C TYR A 134 -9.15 21.03 -29.79
N GLY A 135 -9.49 21.14 -28.49
CA GLY A 135 -10.27 22.27 -27.98
C GLY A 135 -9.57 23.63 -28.23
N ARG A 136 -8.25 23.69 -27.96
CA ARG A 136 -7.46 24.90 -28.27
C ARG A 136 -7.43 25.25 -29.77
N LEU A 137 -7.40 24.25 -30.63
CA LEU A 137 -7.51 24.48 -32.09
C LEU A 137 -8.85 25.12 -32.43
N ILE A 138 -9.94 24.55 -31.97
CA ILE A 138 -11.29 25.00 -32.26
C ILE A 138 -11.54 26.40 -31.71
N GLU A 139 -11.06 26.66 -30.48
CA GLU A 139 -11.23 27.96 -29.83
C GLU A 139 -10.44 29.07 -30.56
N LYS A 140 -9.17 28.81 -30.90
CA LYS A 140 -8.27 29.80 -31.48
C LYS A 140 -8.35 29.92 -33.00
N HIS A 141 -8.72 28.84 -33.69
CA HIS A 141 -8.76 28.74 -35.14
C HIS A 141 -10.07 28.13 -35.64
N PRO A 142 -11.23 28.72 -35.30
CA PRO A 142 -12.55 28.16 -35.62
C PRO A 142 -12.84 28.02 -37.13
N VAL A 143 -12.11 28.76 -37.96
CA VAL A 143 -12.22 28.70 -39.42
C VAL A 143 -11.18 27.82 -40.11
N SER A 144 -10.36 27.10 -39.30
CA SER A 144 -9.36 26.18 -39.84
C SER A 144 -10.03 25.06 -40.66
N GLU A 145 -9.33 24.64 -41.73
CA GLU A 145 -9.70 23.42 -42.44
C GLU A 145 -9.78 22.17 -41.55
N ARG A 146 -9.12 22.18 -40.40
CA ARG A 146 -9.11 21.09 -39.44
C ARG A 146 -10.17 21.20 -38.33
N ALA A 147 -10.95 22.30 -38.31
CA ALA A 147 -11.90 22.56 -37.22
C ALA A 147 -12.95 21.45 -37.07
N LEU A 148 -13.50 20.91 -38.16
CA LEU A 148 -14.49 19.83 -38.12
C LEU A 148 -13.87 18.54 -37.59
N THR A 149 -12.71 18.15 -38.11
CA THR A 149 -11.98 16.94 -37.63
C THR A 149 -11.56 17.10 -36.18
N ALA A 150 -11.08 18.27 -35.76
CA ALA A 150 -10.70 18.56 -34.40
C ALA A 150 -11.90 18.53 -33.45
N ALA A 151 -13.06 19.05 -33.84
CA ALA A 151 -14.27 18.97 -33.00
C ALA A 151 -14.74 17.53 -32.82
N LEU A 152 -14.67 16.73 -33.89
CA LEU A 152 -14.95 15.31 -33.79
C LEU A 152 -13.91 14.60 -32.93
N GLY A 153 -12.60 14.87 -33.09
CA GLY A 153 -11.51 14.31 -32.30
C GLY A 153 -11.62 14.70 -30.82
N GLN A 154 -12.02 15.93 -30.52
CA GLN A 154 -12.32 16.36 -29.15
C GLN A 154 -13.45 15.53 -28.54
N ALA A 155 -14.57 15.42 -29.26
CA ALA A 155 -15.72 14.66 -28.80
C ALA A 155 -15.38 13.16 -28.61
N GLN A 156 -14.62 12.56 -29.53
CA GLN A 156 -14.15 11.19 -29.43
C GLN A 156 -13.23 10.98 -28.22
N SER A 157 -12.31 11.93 -27.97
CA SER A 157 -11.43 11.91 -26.82
C SER A 157 -12.22 11.96 -25.50
N LEU A 158 -13.21 12.84 -25.42
CA LEU A 158 -14.10 12.97 -24.26
C LEU A 158 -14.97 11.71 -24.06
N TYR A 159 -15.47 11.15 -25.17
CA TYR A 159 -16.20 9.87 -25.14
C TYR A 159 -15.31 8.72 -24.58
N LYS A 160 -14.07 8.63 -25.05
CA LYS A 160 -13.09 7.64 -24.56
C LYS A 160 -12.72 7.82 -23.07
N LEU A 161 -12.80 9.05 -22.56
CA LEU A 161 -12.64 9.36 -21.13
C LEU A 161 -13.88 8.99 -20.28
N GLY A 162 -14.98 8.59 -20.92
CA GLY A 162 -16.27 8.42 -20.26
C GLY A 162 -16.98 9.73 -19.90
N ASP A 163 -16.46 10.88 -20.32
CA ASP A 163 -17.10 12.18 -20.12
C ASP A 163 -18.14 12.43 -21.23
N LEU A 164 -19.16 11.57 -21.21
CA LEU A 164 -20.21 11.57 -22.23
C LEU A 164 -20.95 12.92 -22.33
N LYS A 165 -21.15 13.58 -21.18
CA LYS A 165 -21.83 14.89 -21.16
C LYS A 165 -21.06 15.97 -21.90
N LYS A 166 -19.72 16.01 -21.74
CA LYS A 166 -18.90 16.97 -22.49
C LYS A 166 -18.77 16.59 -23.97
N SER A 167 -18.72 15.30 -24.27
CA SER A 167 -18.77 14.84 -25.67
C SER A 167 -20.05 15.34 -26.38
N ILE A 168 -21.20 15.15 -25.74
CA ILE A 168 -22.48 15.68 -26.22
C ILE A 168 -22.45 17.21 -26.36
N ALA A 169 -21.96 17.93 -25.34
CA ALA A 169 -21.85 19.38 -25.37
C ALA A 169 -20.93 19.91 -26.49
N THR A 170 -20.00 19.08 -26.98
CA THR A 170 -19.14 19.43 -28.11
C THR A 170 -19.87 19.26 -29.45
N LEU A 171 -20.76 18.24 -29.57
CA LEU A 171 -21.38 17.81 -30.81
C LEU A 171 -22.75 18.43 -31.09
N GLU A 172 -23.57 18.65 -30.06
CA GLU A 172 -24.99 18.93 -30.16
C GLU A 172 -25.33 20.42 -30.36
N PRO A 173 -24.80 21.39 -29.54
CA PRO A 173 -25.28 22.76 -29.59
C PRO A 173 -25.16 23.37 -30.96
N ALA A 174 -26.20 24.03 -31.44
CA ALA A 174 -26.25 24.62 -32.78
C ALA A 174 -25.17 25.68 -33.01
N ASP A 175 -24.80 26.39 -31.95
CA ASP A 175 -23.68 27.34 -31.92
C ASP A 175 -22.38 26.70 -31.39
N GLY A 176 -22.39 25.38 -31.15
CA GLY A 176 -21.26 24.63 -30.69
C GLY A 176 -20.17 24.45 -31.73
N PRO A 177 -18.98 24.03 -31.32
CA PRO A 177 -17.80 23.93 -32.17
C PRO A 177 -18.01 22.99 -33.36
N PHE A 178 -18.62 21.83 -33.11
CA PHE A 178 -18.88 20.87 -34.20
C PHE A 178 -19.89 21.38 -35.20
N GLN A 179 -21.04 21.93 -34.77
CA GLN A 179 -22.10 22.40 -35.67
C GLN A 179 -21.65 23.59 -36.47
N ARG A 180 -20.89 24.53 -35.93
CA ARG A 180 -20.29 25.65 -36.68
C ARG A 180 -19.34 25.16 -37.77
N ALA A 181 -18.45 24.21 -37.41
CA ALA A 181 -17.52 23.66 -38.40
C ALA A 181 -18.23 22.82 -39.49
N ALA A 182 -19.30 22.10 -39.12
CA ALA A 182 -20.15 21.31 -40.00
C ALA A 182 -20.91 22.21 -40.99
N SER A 183 -21.46 23.33 -40.52
CA SER A 183 -22.18 24.31 -41.37
C SER A 183 -21.28 24.95 -42.43
N ALA A 184 -19.98 25.07 -42.15
CA ALA A 184 -19.01 25.54 -43.11
C ALA A 184 -18.65 24.51 -44.22
N ARG A 185 -19.04 23.25 -44.06
CA ARG A 185 -18.71 22.12 -44.93
C ARG A 185 -19.90 21.19 -45.12
N PRO A 186 -21.00 21.68 -45.65
CA PRO A 186 -22.19 20.87 -45.88
C PRO A 186 -21.85 19.68 -46.81
N GLY A 187 -22.21 18.46 -46.38
CA GLY A 187 -21.92 17.24 -47.13
C GLY A 187 -20.61 16.53 -46.75
N ASP A 188 -19.81 17.07 -45.80
CA ASP A 188 -18.60 16.37 -45.32
C ASP A 188 -19.01 15.09 -44.56
N PRO A 189 -18.43 13.92 -44.91
CA PRO A 189 -18.74 12.63 -44.24
C PRO A 189 -18.55 12.65 -42.75
N LEU A 190 -17.64 13.50 -42.21
CA LEU A 190 -17.41 13.62 -40.76
C LEU A 190 -18.62 14.11 -39.97
N ILE A 191 -19.57 14.77 -40.66
CA ILE A 191 -20.85 15.22 -40.07
C ILE A 191 -21.66 13.99 -39.61
N VAL A 192 -21.68 12.97 -40.45
CA VAL A 192 -22.38 11.72 -40.15
C VAL A 192 -21.68 10.99 -38.98
N ASP A 193 -20.36 10.94 -39.06
CA ASP A 193 -19.55 10.31 -37.98
C ASP A 193 -19.78 11.00 -36.63
N GLY A 194 -19.86 12.35 -36.63
CA GLY A 194 -20.20 13.13 -35.43
C GLY A 194 -21.61 12.87 -34.92
N ARG A 195 -22.58 12.73 -35.78
CA ARG A 195 -23.97 12.41 -35.40
C ARG A 195 -24.09 10.98 -34.87
N LEU A 196 -23.38 10.03 -35.47
CA LEU A 196 -23.34 8.66 -34.96
C LEU A 196 -22.65 8.61 -33.59
N LEU A 197 -21.58 9.36 -33.40
CA LEU A 197 -20.93 9.46 -32.08
C LEU A 197 -21.86 10.09 -31.03
N LEU A 198 -22.59 11.14 -31.39
CA LEU A 198 -23.58 11.77 -30.53
C LEU A 198 -24.69 10.80 -30.13
N ALA A 199 -25.23 10.04 -31.11
CA ALA A 199 -26.24 9.03 -30.85
C ALA A 199 -25.70 7.93 -29.90
N ASN A 200 -24.45 7.53 -30.10
CA ASN A 200 -23.81 6.56 -29.22
C ASN A 200 -23.59 7.10 -27.79
N ALA A 201 -23.21 8.37 -27.65
CA ALA A 201 -23.07 9.03 -26.36
C ALA A 201 -24.40 9.11 -25.58
N TYR A 202 -25.51 9.42 -26.30
CA TYR A 202 -26.85 9.37 -25.72
C TYR A 202 -27.28 7.96 -25.31
N PHE A 203 -26.98 6.96 -26.16
CA PHE A 203 -27.28 5.57 -25.86
C PHE A 203 -26.58 5.08 -24.59
N GLU A 204 -25.28 5.36 -24.45
CA GLU A 204 -24.48 5.03 -23.29
C GLU A 204 -24.95 5.76 -22.00
N LEU A 205 -25.47 6.99 -22.13
CA LEU A 205 -26.06 7.72 -21.03
C LEU A 205 -27.46 7.20 -20.62
N GLY A 206 -28.06 6.32 -21.42
CA GLY A 206 -29.43 5.85 -21.23
C GLY A 206 -30.48 6.79 -21.74
N GLU A 207 -30.10 7.86 -22.45
CA GLU A 207 -30.99 8.85 -23.11
C GLU A 207 -31.50 8.27 -24.44
N LEU A 208 -32.20 7.10 -24.36
CA LEU A 208 -32.59 6.30 -25.53
C LEU A 208 -33.47 7.09 -26.50
N GLY A 209 -34.38 7.93 -25.98
CA GLY A 209 -35.25 8.75 -26.80
C GLY A 209 -34.51 9.78 -27.65
N ALA A 210 -33.46 10.43 -27.08
CA ALA A 210 -32.63 11.39 -27.83
C ALA A 210 -31.82 10.66 -28.91
N ALA A 211 -31.20 9.53 -28.58
CA ALA A 211 -30.47 8.71 -29.54
C ALA A 211 -31.37 8.28 -30.70
N ARG A 212 -32.58 7.81 -30.43
CA ARG A 212 -33.56 7.39 -31.43
C ARG A 212 -33.93 8.53 -32.39
N LEU A 213 -34.36 9.67 -31.85
CA LEU A 213 -34.75 10.82 -32.63
C LEU A 213 -33.61 11.30 -33.55
N LEU A 214 -32.41 11.33 -33.06
CA LEU A 214 -31.24 11.73 -33.83
C LEU A 214 -30.97 10.77 -34.99
N LEU A 215 -31.08 9.45 -34.76
CA LEU A 215 -30.84 8.42 -35.77
C LEU A 215 -31.99 8.36 -36.81
N GLU A 216 -33.24 8.51 -36.38
CA GLU A 216 -34.42 8.58 -37.29
C GLU A 216 -34.34 9.79 -38.22
N ASN A 217 -33.88 10.94 -37.72
CA ASN A 217 -33.73 12.17 -38.49
C ASN A 217 -32.42 12.24 -39.31
N LEU A 218 -31.51 11.30 -39.16
CA LEU A 218 -30.31 11.25 -39.99
C LEU A 218 -30.66 10.74 -41.39
N PRO A 219 -30.47 11.50 -42.49
CA PRO A 219 -30.81 11.07 -43.82
C PRO A 219 -30.07 9.80 -44.24
N ASP A 220 -30.75 8.95 -44.98
CA ASP A 220 -30.17 7.73 -45.56
C ASP A 220 -29.41 7.99 -46.84
N THR A 221 -29.75 9.07 -47.53
CA THR A 221 -29.17 9.47 -48.81
C THR A 221 -27.73 9.96 -48.67
N GLY A 222 -26.83 9.43 -49.50
CA GLY A 222 -25.44 9.86 -49.52
C GLY A 222 -24.54 9.14 -48.50
N LEU A 223 -25.06 8.19 -47.71
CA LEU A 223 -24.24 7.35 -46.82
C LEU A 223 -23.52 6.26 -47.60
N SER A 224 -22.29 5.96 -47.23
CA SER A 224 -21.65 4.70 -47.65
C SER A 224 -22.42 3.49 -47.09
N PRO A 225 -22.35 2.32 -47.74
CA PRO A 225 -23.03 1.12 -47.26
C PRO A 225 -22.72 0.81 -45.80
N GLU A 226 -21.48 1.06 -45.37
CA GLU A 226 -21.01 0.79 -44.00
C GLU A 226 -21.64 1.77 -43.00
N ARG A 227 -21.68 3.07 -43.31
CA ARG A 227 -22.32 4.10 -42.46
C ARG A 227 -23.83 3.92 -42.39
N TYR A 228 -24.45 3.51 -43.52
CA TYR A 228 -25.86 3.16 -43.57
C TYR A 228 -26.16 1.98 -42.65
N TRP A 229 -25.35 0.94 -42.73
CA TRP A 229 -25.45 -0.22 -41.83
C TRP A 229 -25.23 0.20 -40.37
N GLN A 230 -24.21 1.01 -40.05
CA GLN A 230 -23.91 1.46 -38.67
C GLN A 230 -25.07 2.24 -38.07
N LYS A 231 -25.65 3.17 -38.83
CA LYS A 231 -26.85 3.92 -38.41
C LYS A 231 -27.99 2.96 -38.02
N HIS A 232 -28.34 2.05 -38.92
CA HIS A 232 -29.42 1.10 -38.68
C HIS A 232 -29.12 0.12 -37.55
N HIS A 233 -27.88 -0.29 -37.37
CA HIS A 233 -27.46 -1.11 -36.23
C HIS A 233 -27.67 -0.37 -34.92
N MET A 234 -27.25 0.88 -34.82
CA MET A 234 -27.47 1.69 -33.63
C MET A 234 -28.95 1.91 -33.34
N LEU A 235 -29.73 2.25 -34.35
CA LEU A 235 -31.17 2.44 -34.22
C LEU A 235 -31.88 1.18 -33.73
N THR A 236 -31.48 0.03 -34.25
CA THR A 236 -32.00 -1.29 -33.83
C THR A 236 -31.58 -1.59 -32.40
N SER A 237 -30.35 -1.24 -32.01
CA SER A 237 -29.88 -1.37 -30.62
C SER A 237 -30.66 -0.51 -29.64
N VAL A 238 -31.04 0.71 -30.05
CA VAL A 238 -31.93 1.56 -29.27
C VAL A 238 -33.30 0.95 -29.11
N TYR A 239 -33.93 0.45 -30.21
CA TYR A 239 -35.23 -0.24 -30.12
C TYR A 239 -35.18 -1.46 -29.19
N LEU A 240 -34.09 -2.21 -29.24
CA LEU A 240 -33.92 -3.37 -28.37
C LEU A 240 -33.82 -2.95 -26.89
N SER A 241 -33.13 -1.83 -26.63
CA SER A 241 -32.97 -1.28 -25.28
C SER A 241 -34.25 -0.63 -24.75
N GLU A 242 -35.05 -0.04 -25.62
CA GLU A 242 -36.42 0.46 -25.32
C GLU A 242 -37.42 -0.71 -25.14
N ALA A 243 -37.02 -1.97 -25.29
CA ALA A 243 -37.88 -3.15 -25.28
C ALA A 243 -38.95 -3.14 -26.43
N ARG A 244 -38.70 -2.40 -27.50
CA ARG A 244 -39.56 -2.39 -28.71
C ARG A 244 -39.16 -3.53 -29.62
N LEU A 245 -39.45 -4.75 -29.19
CA LEU A 245 -38.92 -5.97 -29.78
C LEU A 245 -39.33 -6.17 -31.25
N ASP A 246 -40.56 -5.81 -31.64
CA ASP A 246 -40.99 -5.88 -33.03
C ASP A 246 -40.14 -5.00 -33.94
N ARG A 247 -39.89 -3.76 -33.54
CA ARG A 247 -39.03 -2.83 -34.28
C ARG A 247 -37.57 -3.29 -34.32
N ALA A 248 -37.11 -3.88 -33.22
CA ALA A 248 -35.77 -4.45 -33.15
C ALA A 248 -35.65 -5.66 -34.12
N LEU A 249 -36.68 -6.49 -34.23
CA LEU A 249 -36.71 -7.64 -35.16
C LEU A 249 -36.69 -7.19 -36.61
N ASP A 250 -37.56 -6.21 -36.96
CA ASP A 250 -37.60 -5.62 -38.31
C ASP A 250 -36.21 -5.01 -38.66
N GLY A 251 -35.63 -4.22 -37.75
CA GLY A 251 -34.30 -3.64 -37.91
C GLY A 251 -33.21 -4.67 -38.07
N ALA A 252 -33.19 -5.72 -37.24
CA ALA A 252 -32.20 -6.81 -37.28
C ALA A 252 -32.30 -7.60 -38.58
N THR A 253 -33.54 -7.86 -39.05
CA THR A 253 -33.77 -8.50 -40.35
C THR A 253 -33.25 -7.64 -41.50
N ASN A 254 -33.49 -6.35 -41.47
CA ASN A 254 -32.96 -5.40 -42.46
C ASN A 254 -31.42 -5.38 -42.44
N LEU A 255 -30.76 -5.40 -41.27
CA LEU A 255 -29.29 -5.44 -41.14
C LEU A 255 -28.66 -6.61 -41.87
N VAL A 256 -29.30 -7.78 -41.81
CA VAL A 256 -28.85 -8.97 -42.55
C VAL A 256 -28.91 -8.76 -44.06
N GLN A 257 -29.94 -8.06 -44.56
CA GLN A 257 -30.03 -7.73 -45.99
C GLN A 257 -29.02 -6.70 -46.43
N LEU A 258 -28.81 -5.63 -45.59
CA LEU A 258 -27.86 -4.57 -45.88
C LEU A 258 -26.42 -5.13 -45.93
N ALA A 259 -26.09 -6.05 -45.04
CA ALA A 259 -24.76 -6.63 -44.98
C ALA A 259 -24.37 -7.41 -46.25
N LYS A 260 -25.35 -7.88 -47.04
CA LYS A 260 -25.06 -8.55 -48.32
C LYS A 260 -24.43 -7.63 -49.37
N GLY A 261 -24.64 -6.32 -49.26
CA GLY A 261 -24.05 -5.29 -50.13
C GLY A 261 -22.68 -4.80 -49.68
N ILE A 262 -22.16 -5.29 -48.54
CA ILE A 262 -20.87 -4.87 -48.00
C ILE A 262 -19.87 -6.02 -48.18
N ALA A 263 -18.70 -5.71 -48.73
CA ALA A 263 -17.69 -6.71 -49.06
C ALA A 263 -17.01 -7.34 -47.83
N ASP A 264 -16.95 -6.61 -46.73
CA ASP A 264 -16.36 -7.06 -45.48
C ASP A 264 -17.31 -8.08 -44.79
N PRO A 265 -16.87 -9.37 -44.63
CA PRO A 265 -17.68 -10.42 -44.03
C PRO A 265 -18.06 -10.16 -42.57
N VAL A 266 -17.37 -9.27 -41.89
CA VAL A 266 -17.66 -8.89 -40.50
C VAL A 266 -19.06 -8.29 -40.35
N PHE A 267 -19.55 -7.52 -41.34
CA PHE A 267 -20.90 -6.94 -41.29
C PHE A 267 -21.96 -8.00 -41.35
N ALA A 268 -21.81 -9.01 -42.23
CA ALA A 268 -22.71 -10.14 -42.29
C ALA A 268 -22.75 -10.94 -41.00
N ALA A 269 -21.59 -11.24 -40.48
CA ALA A 269 -21.45 -11.98 -39.21
C ALA A 269 -22.11 -11.22 -38.06
N ARG A 270 -21.83 -9.92 -37.95
CA ARG A 270 -22.39 -9.05 -36.93
C ARG A 270 -23.90 -8.90 -37.03
N SER A 271 -24.42 -8.87 -38.24
CA SER A 271 -25.88 -8.79 -38.48
C SER A 271 -26.57 -10.08 -38.03
N ALA A 272 -26.05 -11.23 -38.41
CA ALA A 272 -26.58 -12.54 -37.99
C ALA A 272 -26.52 -12.72 -36.46
N ASP A 273 -25.40 -12.34 -35.86
CA ASP A 273 -25.20 -12.42 -34.42
C ASP A 273 -26.22 -11.53 -33.66
N PHE A 274 -26.36 -10.28 -34.08
CA PHE A 274 -27.29 -9.35 -33.48
C PHE A 274 -28.75 -9.73 -33.68
N HIS A 275 -29.10 -10.25 -34.85
CA HIS A 275 -30.45 -10.78 -35.12
C HIS A 275 -30.77 -11.98 -34.22
N GLY A 276 -29.80 -12.88 -34.04
CA GLY A 276 -29.92 -13.96 -33.06
C GLY A 276 -30.12 -13.45 -31.62
N ASP A 277 -29.41 -12.39 -31.20
CA ASP A 277 -29.62 -11.80 -29.90
C ASP A 277 -31.02 -11.19 -29.71
N VAL A 278 -31.59 -10.55 -30.75
CA VAL A 278 -32.96 -10.05 -30.72
C VAL A 278 -33.96 -11.20 -30.56
N LEU A 279 -33.81 -12.27 -31.31
CA LEU A 279 -34.68 -13.47 -31.21
C LEU A 279 -34.55 -14.15 -29.85
N ARG A 280 -33.34 -14.25 -29.31
CA ARG A 280 -33.12 -14.74 -27.93
C ARG A 280 -33.88 -13.92 -26.91
N ARG A 281 -33.86 -12.60 -27.07
CA ARG A 281 -34.59 -11.66 -26.20
C ARG A 281 -36.12 -11.81 -26.36
N MET A 282 -36.56 -12.24 -27.51
CA MET A 282 -37.98 -12.58 -27.80
C MET A 282 -38.37 -14.02 -27.36
N SER A 283 -37.48 -14.72 -26.65
CA SER A 283 -37.66 -16.10 -26.22
C SER A 283 -37.91 -17.08 -27.39
N GLN A 284 -37.19 -16.87 -28.48
CA GLN A 284 -37.20 -17.75 -29.68
C GLN A 284 -35.83 -18.42 -29.88
N PRO A 285 -35.44 -19.35 -29.00
CA PRO A 285 -34.09 -19.91 -28.99
C PRO A 285 -33.73 -20.69 -30.25
N ASP A 286 -34.66 -21.49 -30.80
CA ASP A 286 -34.39 -22.27 -32.02
C ASP A 286 -34.11 -21.40 -33.25
N ALA A 287 -34.84 -20.26 -33.37
CA ALA A 287 -34.62 -19.32 -34.44
C ALA A 287 -33.29 -18.55 -34.23
N ALA A 288 -32.94 -18.24 -32.97
CA ALA A 288 -31.66 -17.61 -32.63
C ALA A 288 -30.49 -18.55 -32.96
N VAL A 289 -30.58 -19.84 -32.62
CA VAL A 289 -29.59 -20.87 -32.95
C VAL A 289 -29.39 -20.94 -34.46
N ALA A 290 -30.46 -20.95 -35.26
CA ALA A 290 -30.36 -21.01 -36.71
C ALA A 290 -29.61 -19.83 -37.33
N LEU A 291 -29.71 -18.64 -36.72
CA LEU A 291 -28.93 -17.47 -37.12
C LEU A 291 -27.46 -17.52 -36.68
N TYR A 292 -27.20 -17.91 -35.44
CA TYR A 292 -25.83 -18.09 -34.98
C TYR A 292 -25.09 -19.17 -35.82
N GLU A 293 -25.77 -20.22 -36.27
CA GLU A 293 -25.19 -21.23 -37.12
C GLU A 293 -24.65 -20.68 -38.46
N GLN A 294 -25.22 -19.60 -38.98
CA GLN A 294 -24.69 -18.94 -40.17
C GLN A 294 -23.27 -18.41 -39.95
N ASN A 295 -22.96 -18.02 -38.71
CA ASN A 295 -21.64 -17.55 -38.31
C ASN A 295 -20.62 -18.69 -38.08
N LEU A 296 -21.02 -19.99 -38.22
CA LEU A 296 -20.07 -21.09 -38.14
C LEU A 296 -19.43 -21.42 -39.49
N ALA A 297 -19.78 -20.73 -40.57
CA ALA A 297 -19.22 -20.95 -41.89
C ALA A 297 -17.73 -20.57 -41.95
N THR A 298 -16.94 -21.30 -42.75
CA THR A 298 -15.48 -21.15 -42.81
C THR A 298 -14.99 -19.79 -43.31
N ASN A 299 -15.81 -19.08 -44.08
CA ASN A 299 -15.55 -17.72 -44.57
C ASN A 299 -15.81 -16.63 -43.53
N VAL A 300 -16.38 -16.96 -42.36
CA VAL A 300 -16.61 -16.02 -41.26
C VAL A 300 -15.32 -15.92 -40.40
N PRO A 301 -14.95 -14.72 -39.97
CA PRO A 301 -13.77 -14.52 -39.08
C PRO A 301 -13.88 -15.37 -37.81
N LEU A 302 -12.74 -15.87 -37.32
CA LEU A 302 -12.64 -16.85 -36.25
C LEU A 302 -13.34 -16.38 -34.98
N ASP A 303 -13.24 -15.10 -34.63
CA ASP A 303 -13.87 -14.54 -33.43
C ASP A 303 -15.40 -14.62 -33.46
N TRP A 304 -16.01 -14.38 -34.63
CA TRP A 304 -17.44 -14.47 -34.79
C TRP A 304 -17.92 -15.93 -34.77
N ARG A 305 -17.13 -16.86 -35.36
CA ARG A 305 -17.41 -18.29 -35.25
C ARG A 305 -17.36 -18.76 -33.80
N ARG A 306 -16.39 -18.32 -33.05
CA ARG A 306 -16.27 -18.59 -31.59
C ARG A 306 -17.47 -18.04 -30.82
N SER A 307 -17.81 -16.75 -31.05
CA SER A 307 -18.96 -16.11 -30.39
C SER A 307 -20.26 -16.87 -30.68
N ALA A 308 -20.49 -17.25 -31.93
CA ALA A 308 -21.68 -18.01 -32.32
C ALA A 308 -21.75 -19.38 -31.61
N LEU A 309 -20.63 -20.11 -31.55
CA LEU A 309 -20.56 -21.35 -30.78
C LEU A 309 -20.90 -21.18 -29.32
N LEU A 310 -20.31 -20.18 -28.66
CA LEU A 310 -20.60 -19.88 -27.26
C LEU A 310 -22.06 -19.53 -27.03
N LYS A 311 -22.65 -18.70 -27.88
CA LYS A 311 -24.07 -18.32 -27.80
C LYS A 311 -25.01 -19.51 -28.01
N ILE A 312 -24.71 -20.37 -28.96
CA ILE A 312 -25.46 -21.61 -29.17
C ILE A 312 -25.35 -22.51 -27.93
N VAL A 313 -24.16 -22.67 -27.40
CA VAL A 313 -23.96 -23.47 -26.18
C VAL A 313 -24.67 -22.84 -24.99
N ASP A 314 -24.61 -21.53 -24.83
CA ASP A 314 -25.28 -20.79 -23.76
C ASP A 314 -26.81 -20.98 -23.81
N LEU A 315 -27.42 -20.91 -25.01
CA LEU A 315 -28.85 -21.18 -25.18
C LEU A 315 -29.23 -22.62 -24.75
N TYR A 316 -28.44 -23.62 -25.14
CA TYR A 316 -28.70 -24.99 -24.69
C TYR A 316 -28.49 -25.17 -23.18
N VAL A 317 -27.54 -24.40 -22.59
CA VAL A 317 -27.32 -24.40 -21.13
C VAL A 317 -28.49 -23.73 -20.40
N GLU A 318 -28.98 -22.60 -20.92
CA GLU A 318 -30.14 -21.88 -20.35
C GLU A 318 -31.41 -22.75 -20.38
N GLU A 319 -31.57 -23.52 -21.44
CA GLU A 319 -32.66 -24.47 -21.57
C GLU A 319 -32.44 -25.80 -20.81
N ASN A 320 -31.37 -25.89 -20.03
CA ASN A 320 -30.94 -27.10 -19.33
C ASN A 320 -30.65 -28.26 -20.26
N GLN A 321 -30.22 -27.96 -21.49
CA GLN A 321 -29.96 -28.93 -22.56
C GLN A 321 -28.46 -29.12 -22.84
N LEU A 322 -27.62 -29.17 -21.78
CA LEU A 322 -26.17 -29.26 -21.88
C LEU A 322 -25.69 -30.44 -22.76
N SER A 323 -26.43 -31.56 -22.72
CA SER A 323 -26.15 -32.71 -23.57
C SER A 323 -26.28 -32.38 -25.07
N ASN A 324 -27.22 -31.52 -25.43
CA ASN A 324 -27.40 -31.06 -26.80
C ASN A 324 -26.24 -30.14 -27.23
N ALA A 325 -25.78 -29.26 -26.34
CA ALA A 325 -24.62 -28.42 -26.56
C ALA A 325 -23.37 -29.26 -26.87
N VAL A 326 -23.08 -30.25 -26.03
CA VAL A 326 -21.95 -31.16 -26.20
C VAL A 326 -22.07 -31.97 -27.51
N GLN A 327 -23.26 -32.55 -27.79
CA GLN A 327 -23.50 -33.29 -29.03
C GLN A 327 -23.31 -32.39 -30.26
N ARG A 328 -23.74 -31.12 -30.20
CA ARG A 328 -23.60 -30.17 -31.29
C ARG A 328 -22.14 -29.91 -31.60
N LEU A 329 -21.35 -29.65 -30.57
CA LEU A 329 -19.91 -29.48 -30.69
C LEU A 329 -19.22 -30.75 -31.21
N GLN A 330 -19.59 -31.89 -30.70
CA GLN A 330 -19.05 -33.18 -31.19
C GLN A 330 -19.39 -33.46 -32.65
N ARG A 331 -20.61 -33.11 -33.10
CA ARG A 331 -20.99 -33.22 -34.52
C ARG A 331 -20.14 -32.37 -35.45
N LEU A 332 -19.68 -31.21 -34.98
CA LEU A 332 -18.74 -30.37 -35.75
C LEU A 332 -17.40 -31.10 -35.95
N PHE A 333 -16.88 -31.81 -34.95
CA PHE A 333 -15.68 -32.64 -35.10
C PHE A 333 -15.84 -33.74 -36.16
N ILE A 334 -16.99 -34.36 -36.17
CA ILE A 334 -17.25 -35.48 -37.09
C ILE A 334 -17.46 -34.99 -38.53
N ARG A 335 -18.14 -33.86 -38.71
CA ARG A 335 -18.49 -33.32 -40.02
C ARG A 335 -17.34 -32.65 -40.75
N HIS A 336 -16.41 -32.07 -39.99
CA HIS A 336 -15.33 -31.25 -40.53
C HIS A 336 -13.97 -31.60 -39.86
N PRO A 337 -13.48 -32.86 -40.03
CA PRO A 337 -12.19 -33.25 -39.50
C PRO A 337 -11.09 -32.42 -40.19
N GLY A 338 -10.30 -31.65 -39.43
CA GLY A 338 -9.27 -30.76 -39.94
C GLY A 338 -9.73 -29.32 -40.24
N ASP A 339 -11.02 -29.00 -40.07
CA ASP A 339 -11.47 -27.59 -40.11
C ASP A 339 -10.93 -26.83 -38.89
N PRO A 340 -10.45 -25.58 -39.03
CA PRO A 340 -10.14 -24.69 -37.90
C PRO A 340 -11.27 -24.62 -36.86
N ALA A 341 -12.54 -24.85 -37.24
CA ALA A 341 -13.68 -24.95 -36.33
C ALA A 341 -13.58 -26.15 -35.34
N THR A 342 -12.80 -27.21 -35.65
CA THR A 342 -12.56 -28.31 -34.70
C THR A 342 -11.72 -27.80 -33.50
N GLY A 343 -10.66 -27.07 -33.77
CA GLY A 343 -9.88 -26.37 -32.74
C GLY A 343 -10.75 -25.36 -31.98
N LEU A 344 -11.59 -24.61 -32.69
CA LEU A 344 -12.53 -23.68 -32.09
C LEU A 344 -13.52 -24.35 -31.12
N SER A 345 -14.00 -25.54 -31.47
CA SER A 345 -14.90 -26.30 -30.60
C SER A 345 -14.20 -26.78 -29.32
N HIS A 346 -12.91 -27.15 -29.40
CA HIS A 346 -12.11 -27.43 -28.20
C HIS A 346 -11.92 -26.17 -27.37
N LEU A 347 -11.62 -25.00 -27.98
CA LEU A 347 -11.53 -23.73 -27.28
C LEU A 347 -12.84 -23.44 -26.51
N THR A 348 -13.98 -23.53 -27.20
CA THR A 348 -15.31 -23.30 -26.64
C THR A 348 -15.63 -24.28 -25.48
N LEU A 349 -15.30 -25.55 -25.61
CA LEU A 349 -15.50 -26.51 -24.53
C LEU A 349 -14.63 -26.19 -23.30
N GLY A 350 -13.37 -25.83 -23.54
CA GLY A 350 -12.48 -25.39 -22.45
C GLY A 350 -13.00 -24.14 -21.72
N GLU A 351 -13.46 -23.15 -22.48
CA GLU A 351 -14.06 -21.92 -21.92
C GLU A 351 -15.37 -22.22 -21.17
N LEU A 352 -16.20 -23.11 -21.69
CA LEU A 352 -17.44 -23.57 -21.03
C LEU A 352 -17.15 -24.25 -19.68
N ARG A 353 -16.11 -25.11 -19.62
CA ARG A 353 -15.70 -25.74 -18.35
C ARG A 353 -15.22 -24.72 -17.34
N LEU A 354 -14.46 -23.72 -17.77
CA LEU A 354 -14.08 -22.59 -16.90
C LEU A 354 -15.31 -21.81 -16.43
N ARG A 355 -16.26 -21.53 -17.31
CA ARG A 355 -17.50 -20.84 -16.95
C ARG A 355 -18.30 -21.63 -15.92
N GLN A 356 -18.51 -22.94 -16.15
CA GLN A 356 -19.16 -23.81 -15.17
C GLN A 356 -18.47 -23.77 -13.81
N PHE A 357 -17.14 -23.72 -13.81
CA PHE A 357 -16.37 -23.61 -12.58
C PHE A 357 -16.62 -22.24 -11.87
N TYR A 358 -16.67 -21.15 -12.62
CA TYR A 358 -16.92 -19.81 -12.04
C TYR A 358 -18.36 -19.65 -11.50
N GLU A 359 -19.32 -20.32 -12.05
CA GLU A 359 -20.72 -20.30 -11.59
C GLU A 359 -20.91 -21.06 -10.26
N LEU A 360 -19.96 -21.88 -9.85
CA LEU A 360 -20.01 -22.58 -8.57
C LEU A 360 -19.76 -21.61 -7.40
N PRO A 361 -20.49 -21.81 -6.28
CA PRO A 361 -20.16 -21.10 -5.04
C PRO A 361 -18.71 -21.34 -4.62
N ASP A 362 -18.02 -20.31 -4.13
CA ASP A 362 -16.60 -20.38 -3.77
C ASP A 362 -16.28 -21.54 -2.82
N ALA A 363 -17.16 -21.81 -1.84
CA ALA A 363 -16.99 -22.90 -0.88
C ALA A 363 -17.01 -24.31 -1.50
N SER A 364 -17.60 -24.47 -2.68
CA SER A 364 -17.73 -25.78 -3.36
C SER A 364 -16.68 -26.00 -4.45
N ARG A 365 -15.98 -24.96 -4.91
CA ARG A 365 -15.05 -25.02 -6.05
C ARG A 365 -13.95 -26.07 -5.89
N LEU A 366 -13.49 -26.28 -4.67
CA LEU A 366 -12.47 -27.30 -4.40
C LEU A 366 -12.90 -28.71 -4.78
N ASN A 367 -14.20 -29.02 -4.72
CA ASN A 367 -14.75 -30.34 -5.05
C ASN A 367 -14.94 -30.54 -6.56
N PHE A 368 -14.82 -29.51 -7.38
CA PHE A 368 -15.06 -29.51 -8.81
C PHE A 368 -13.82 -29.20 -9.65
N THR A 369 -12.65 -29.54 -9.14
CA THR A 369 -11.35 -29.31 -9.82
C THR A 369 -11.23 -30.14 -11.12
N ASN A 370 -12.06 -31.19 -11.31
CA ASN A 370 -12.15 -31.90 -12.56
C ASN A 370 -12.53 -30.99 -13.73
N LEU A 371 -13.36 -29.95 -13.51
CA LEU A 371 -13.70 -28.98 -14.56
C LEU A 371 -12.48 -28.24 -15.06
N LEU A 372 -11.55 -27.89 -14.17
CA LEU A 372 -10.28 -27.23 -14.54
C LEU A 372 -9.38 -28.19 -15.31
N SER A 373 -9.32 -29.47 -14.90
CA SER A 373 -8.56 -30.51 -15.61
C SER A 373 -9.12 -30.76 -17.00
N GLU A 374 -10.44 -30.80 -17.16
CA GLU A 374 -11.10 -30.97 -18.45
C GLU A 374 -10.85 -29.75 -19.35
N ALA A 375 -10.95 -28.53 -18.81
CA ALA A 375 -10.61 -27.30 -19.52
C ALA A 375 -9.16 -27.32 -20.04
N LEU A 376 -8.21 -27.68 -19.18
CA LEU A 376 -6.80 -27.84 -19.57
C LEU A 376 -6.63 -28.87 -20.68
N GLY A 377 -7.33 -30.03 -20.60
CA GLY A 377 -7.29 -31.07 -21.63
C GLY A 377 -7.74 -30.55 -23.00
N HIS A 378 -8.81 -29.77 -23.03
CA HIS A 378 -9.30 -29.16 -24.28
C HIS A 378 -8.32 -28.11 -24.84
N PHE A 379 -7.76 -27.22 -24.03
CA PHE A 379 -6.75 -26.28 -24.49
C PHE A 379 -5.47 -26.99 -24.98
N ASP A 380 -5.02 -28.01 -24.28
CA ASP A 380 -3.80 -28.77 -24.63
C ASP A 380 -3.94 -29.52 -25.98
N VAL A 381 -5.14 -29.92 -26.37
CA VAL A 381 -5.39 -30.50 -27.71
C VAL A 381 -5.06 -29.49 -28.81
N ILE A 382 -5.50 -28.24 -28.65
CA ILE A 382 -5.23 -27.17 -29.62
C ILE A 382 -3.74 -26.85 -29.66
N LEU A 383 -3.11 -26.74 -28.50
CA LEU A 383 -1.70 -26.35 -28.36
C LEU A 383 -0.71 -27.43 -28.86
N LYS A 384 -1.15 -28.68 -28.98
CA LYS A 384 -0.37 -29.79 -29.57
C LYS A 384 -0.64 -29.98 -31.05
N GLY A 385 -1.69 -29.37 -31.59
CA GLY A 385 -2.07 -29.45 -32.99
C GLY A 385 -1.42 -28.36 -33.84
N ASP A 386 -1.72 -28.41 -35.15
CA ASP A 386 -1.33 -27.39 -36.12
C ASP A 386 -2.47 -26.35 -36.24
N ALA A 387 -2.65 -25.55 -35.17
CA ALA A 387 -3.73 -24.60 -35.11
C ALA A 387 -3.25 -23.20 -35.54
N ASP A 388 -4.17 -22.35 -35.98
CA ASP A 388 -3.95 -20.95 -36.26
C ASP A 388 -3.38 -20.20 -35.02
N VAL A 389 -2.49 -19.22 -35.27
CA VAL A 389 -1.78 -18.45 -34.21
C VAL A 389 -2.74 -17.79 -33.25
N ASP A 390 -3.85 -17.22 -33.75
CA ASP A 390 -4.86 -16.56 -32.87
C ASP A 390 -5.58 -17.59 -31.99
N LEU A 391 -5.95 -18.74 -32.56
CA LEU A 391 -6.57 -19.83 -31.81
C LEU A 391 -5.62 -20.39 -30.73
N MET A 392 -4.35 -20.55 -31.05
CA MET A 392 -3.33 -20.94 -30.09
C MET A 392 -3.18 -19.89 -28.99
N GLY A 393 -3.16 -18.60 -29.34
CA GLY A 393 -3.08 -17.48 -28.38
C GLY A 393 -4.25 -17.49 -27.39
N LYS A 394 -5.47 -17.69 -27.88
CA LYS A 394 -6.68 -17.81 -27.04
C LYS A 394 -6.64 -19.08 -26.16
N SER A 395 -6.12 -20.14 -26.68
CA SER A 395 -5.96 -21.41 -25.93
C SER A 395 -4.93 -21.27 -24.81
N TRP A 396 -3.83 -20.56 -25.06
CA TRP A 396 -2.87 -20.21 -24.02
C TRP A 396 -3.49 -19.32 -22.95
N LEU A 397 -4.33 -18.36 -23.34
CA LEU A 397 -5.05 -17.50 -22.38
C LEU A 397 -6.02 -18.34 -21.52
N GLY A 398 -6.83 -19.19 -22.12
CA GLY A 398 -7.74 -20.09 -21.40
C GLY A 398 -6.99 -21.06 -20.47
N ARG A 399 -5.89 -21.63 -20.96
CA ARG A 399 -5.00 -22.46 -20.13
C ARG A 399 -4.43 -21.68 -18.94
N GLY A 400 -4.04 -20.43 -19.16
CA GLY A 400 -3.60 -19.53 -18.09
C GLY A 400 -4.68 -19.33 -17.02
N TRP A 401 -5.93 -19.13 -17.43
CA TRP A 401 -7.07 -19.01 -16.50
C TRP A 401 -7.31 -20.27 -15.69
N ALA A 402 -7.31 -21.44 -16.30
CA ALA A 402 -7.49 -22.70 -15.57
C ALA A 402 -6.38 -22.93 -14.53
N LEU A 403 -5.13 -22.66 -14.89
CA LEU A 403 -3.99 -22.76 -13.97
C LEU A 403 -4.04 -21.70 -12.88
N TRP A 404 -4.52 -20.50 -13.17
CA TRP A 404 -4.71 -19.43 -12.18
C TRP A 404 -5.72 -19.83 -11.10
N GLU A 405 -6.83 -20.46 -11.49
CA GLU A 405 -7.81 -20.97 -10.53
C GLU A 405 -7.25 -22.12 -9.68
N TRP A 406 -6.37 -22.94 -10.22
CA TRP A 406 -5.62 -23.90 -9.41
C TRP A 406 -4.75 -23.22 -8.36
N VAL A 407 -4.09 -22.08 -8.70
CA VAL A 407 -3.31 -21.28 -7.75
C VAL A 407 -4.21 -20.73 -6.64
N ASN A 408 -5.40 -20.23 -6.99
CA ASN A 408 -6.37 -19.71 -6.03
C ASN A 408 -6.84 -20.79 -5.04
N LEU A 409 -7.02 -22.02 -5.50
CA LEU A 409 -7.50 -23.14 -4.68
C LEU A 409 -6.41 -23.80 -3.83
N SER A 410 -5.22 -23.98 -4.38
CA SER A 410 -4.15 -24.78 -3.77
C SER A 410 -3.02 -23.94 -3.16
N GLY A 411 -3.07 -22.62 -3.35
CA GLY A 411 -2.01 -21.71 -2.96
C GLY A 411 -0.86 -21.66 -3.96
N LYS A 412 0.15 -20.83 -3.64
CA LYS A 412 1.31 -20.59 -4.50
C LYS A 412 2.14 -21.86 -4.67
N GLY A 413 2.47 -22.20 -5.89
CA GLY A 413 3.30 -23.36 -6.19
C GLY A 413 3.72 -23.42 -7.63
N PHE A 414 4.02 -24.63 -8.07
CA PHE A 414 4.41 -24.92 -9.46
C PHE A 414 3.37 -24.42 -10.49
N GLN A 415 2.08 -24.46 -10.14
CA GLN A 415 0.99 -23.96 -11.00
C GLN A 415 1.10 -22.48 -11.33
N LEU A 416 1.61 -21.64 -10.41
CA LEU A 416 1.82 -20.22 -10.67
C LEU A 416 2.83 -19.96 -11.79
N SER A 417 3.92 -20.73 -11.85
CA SER A 417 4.90 -20.66 -12.93
C SER A 417 4.31 -21.10 -14.27
N LEU A 418 3.49 -22.15 -14.26
CA LEU A 418 2.79 -22.62 -15.46
C LEU A 418 1.75 -21.62 -15.93
N ALA A 419 1.00 -20.99 -15.03
CA ALA A 419 0.06 -19.93 -15.36
C ALA A 419 0.76 -18.74 -15.99
N GLN A 420 1.87 -18.28 -15.39
CA GLN A 420 2.70 -17.21 -15.94
C GLN A 420 3.19 -17.54 -17.36
N GLN A 421 3.69 -18.73 -17.56
CA GLN A 421 4.15 -19.18 -18.89
C GLN A 421 3.00 -19.20 -19.89
N ALA A 422 1.84 -19.73 -19.52
CA ALA A 422 0.68 -19.77 -20.39
C ALA A 422 0.23 -18.35 -20.79
N TYR A 423 0.13 -17.43 -19.82
CA TYR A 423 -0.20 -16.04 -20.14
C TYR A 423 0.87 -15.35 -21.00
N SER A 424 2.15 -15.62 -20.76
CA SER A 424 3.22 -15.07 -21.59
C SER A 424 3.15 -15.56 -23.04
N ASN A 425 2.84 -16.84 -23.24
CA ASN A 425 2.62 -17.41 -24.57
C ASN A 425 1.36 -16.80 -25.24
N ALA A 426 0.30 -16.53 -24.46
CA ALA A 426 -0.88 -15.83 -24.95
C ALA A 426 -0.54 -14.41 -25.42
N VAL A 427 0.27 -13.68 -24.68
CA VAL A 427 0.72 -12.32 -25.08
C VAL A 427 1.44 -12.33 -26.42
N THR A 428 2.28 -13.35 -26.67
CA THR A 428 3.03 -13.45 -27.93
C THR A 428 2.20 -13.97 -29.10
N GLY A 429 1.20 -14.82 -28.83
CA GLY A 429 0.35 -15.43 -29.85
C GLY A 429 -0.88 -14.61 -30.23
N LEU A 430 -1.35 -13.72 -29.35
CA LEU A 430 -2.53 -12.90 -29.62
C LEU A 430 -2.18 -11.63 -30.40
N PRO A 431 -3.03 -11.20 -31.35
CA PRO A 431 -2.92 -9.89 -31.96
C PRO A 431 -3.19 -8.79 -30.89
N LYS A 432 -2.91 -7.53 -31.27
CA LYS A 432 -3.25 -6.38 -30.40
C LYS A 432 -4.77 -6.36 -30.16
N SER A 433 -5.17 -6.81 -28.98
CA SER A 433 -6.57 -7.04 -28.63
C SER A 433 -6.77 -6.86 -27.12
N ARG A 434 -8.04 -6.87 -26.71
CA ARG A 434 -8.42 -6.90 -25.29
C ARG A 434 -7.86 -8.15 -24.58
N GLU A 435 -7.91 -9.28 -25.23
CA GLU A 435 -7.42 -10.55 -24.71
C GLU A 435 -5.91 -10.50 -24.48
N GLN A 436 -5.15 -9.90 -25.40
CA GLN A 436 -3.72 -9.69 -25.24
C GLN A 436 -3.42 -8.78 -24.02
N ALA A 437 -4.18 -7.69 -23.86
CA ALA A 437 -4.03 -6.80 -22.72
C ALA A 437 -4.33 -7.52 -21.39
N ILE A 438 -5.37 -8.35 -21.35
CA ILE A 438 -5.71 -9.19 -20.20
C ILE A 438 -4.59 -10.20 -19.91
N ALA A 439 -4.09 -10.88 -20.95
CA ALA A 439 -2.98 -11.82 -20.78
C ALA A 439 -1.76 -11.12 -20.18
N GLN A 440 -1.40 -9.95 -20.70
CA GLN A 440 -0.29 -9.14 -20.20
C GLN A 440 -0.51 -8.69 -18.75
N PHE A 441 -1.73 -8.31 -18.41
CA PHE A 441 -2.12 -7.98 -17.04
C PHE A 441 -1.96 -9.19 -16.11
N LYS A 442 -2.37 -10.38 -16.55
CA LYS A 442 -2.23 -11.62 -15.77
C LYS A 442 -0.78 -12.09 -15.63
N VAL A 443 0.08 -11.84 -16.61
CA VAL A 443 1.54 -12.02 -16.43
C VAL A 443 2.04 -11.15 -15.27
N ALA A 444 1.59 -9.90 -15.21
CA ALA A 444 1.96 -8.99 -14.12
C ALA A 444 1.41 -9.47 -12.76
N ASP A 445 0.17 -9.97 -12.70
CA ASP A 445 -0.41 -10.57 -11.48
C ASP A 445 0.46 -11.74 -10.97
N CYS A 446 0.92 -12.61 -11.88
CA CYS A 446 1.80 -13.72 -11.51
C CYS A 446 3.12 -13.25 -10.93
N LEU A 447 3.72 -12.22 -11.53
CA LEU A 447 4.97 -11.60 -11.04
C LEU A 447 4.76 -10.93 -9.68
N PHE A 448 3.63 -10.24 -9.50
CA PHE A 448 3.27 -9.65 -8.22
C PHE A 448 3.17 -10.70 -7.11
N LEU A 449 2.49 -11.82 -7.36
CA LEU A 449 2.39 -12.93 -6.41
C LEU A 449 3.74 -13.58 -6.08
N ARG A 450 4.71 -13.50 -6.99
CA ARG A 450 6.09 -13.94 -6.77
C ARG A 450 6.95 -12.91 -6.06
N ALA A 451 6.37 -11.78 -5.67
CA ALA A 451 7.05 -10.62 -5.09
C ALA A 451 8.09 -9.96 -6.03
N ASP A 452 8.00 -10.18 -7.34
CA ASP A 452 8.79 -9.45 -8.35
C ASP A 452 8.03 -8.18 -8.75
N TYR A 453 7.99 -7.23 -7.84
CA TYR A 453 7.15 -6.03 -7.98
C TYR A 453 7.61 -5.10 -9.10
N ALA A 454 8.91 -5.01 -9.35
CA ALA A 454 9.45 -4.18 -10.42
C ALA A 454 9.06 -4.72 -11.80
N ALA A 455 9.22 -6.02 -12.02
CA ALA A 455 8.78 -6.66 -13.26
C ALA A 455 7.25 -6.61 -13.39
N ALA A 456 6.49 -6.80 -12.30
CA ALA A 456 5.04 -6.70 -12.30
C ALA A 456 4.58 -5.31 -12.75
N SER A 457 5.14 -4.24 -12.17
CA SER A 457 4.85 -2.84 -12.55
C SER A 457 5.10 -2.60 -14.04
N SER A 458 6.24 -3.03 -14.55
CA SER A 458 6.58 -2.92 -15.98
C SER A 458 5.55 -3.64 -16.88
N LYS A 459 5.09 -4.83 -16.47
CA LYS A 459 4.10 -5.60 -17.25
C LYS A 459 2.69 -5.02 -17.16
N TYR A 460 2.31 -4.41 -16.03
CA TYR A 460 1.04 -3.65 -15.95
C TYR A 460 1.08 -2.41 -16.87
N TRP A 461 2.19 -1.68 -16.92
CA TRP A 461 2.35 -0.59 -17.90
C TRP A 461 2.24 -1.06 -19.34
N ALA A 462 2.81 -2.21 -19.66
CA ALA A 462 2.68 -2.81 -20.98
C ALA A 462 1.22 -3.21 -21.27
N ALA A 463 0.48 -3.73 -20.29
CA ALA A 463 -0.94 -4.03 -20.44
C ALA A 463 -1.76 -2.76 -20.71
N ILE A 464 -1.48 -1.66 -20.01
CA ILE A 464 -2.10 -0.35 -20.27
C ILE A 464 -1.83 0.11 -21.69
N SER A 465 -0.57 0.01 -22.13
CA SER A 465 -0.19 0.39 -23.50
C SER A 465 -0.92 -0.42 -24.57
N ILE A 466 -1.07 -1.74 -24.38
CA ILE A 466 -1.87 -2.57 -25.30
C ILE A 466 -3.32 -2.13 -25.29
N ALA A 467 -3.87 -1.97 -24.09
CA ALA A 467 -5.27 -1.63 -23.88
C ALA A 467 -5.65 -0.30 -24.54
N THR A 468 -4.88 0.76 -24.33
CA THR A 468 -5.15 2.10 -24.85
C THR A 468 -5.01 2.21 -26.37
N ASN A 469 -4.25 1.30 -26.98
CA ASN A 469 -4.07 1.23 -28.44
C ASN A 469 -5.08 0.28 -29.13
N THR A 470 -6.04 -0.26 -28.37
CA THR A 470 -7.07 -1.19 -28.92
C THR A 470 -8.39 -0.47 -29.07
N VAL A 471 -8.99 -0.52 -30.28
CA VAL A 471 -10.28 0.13 -30.57
C VAL A 471 -11.42 -0.54 -29.77
N GLY A 472 -12.25 0.28 -29.13
CA GLY A 472 -13.40 -0.20 -28.34
C GLY A 472 -13.04 -0.79 -26.98
N PHE A 473 -11.87 -0.45 -26.45
CA PHE A 473 -11.39 -0.96 -25.19
C PHE A 473 -12.17 -0.41 -23.98
N ASP A 474 -12.47 -1.29 -23.00
CA ASP A 474 -13.08 -0.91 -21.73
C ASP A 474 -12.00 -0.36 -20.76
N ASN A 475 -12.20 0.86 -20.25
CA ASN A 475 -11.28 1.54 -19.34
C ASN A 475 -11.06 0.80 -17.99
N ARG A 476 -11.89 -0.20 -17.69
CA ARG A 476 -11.82 -0.95 -16.41
C ARG A 476 -10.51 -1.72 -16.20
N LEU A 477 -9.85 -2.17 -17.28
CA LEU A 477 -8.55 -2.82 -17.13
C LEU A 477 -7.45 -1.81 -16.83
N VAL A 478 -7.56 -0.60 -17.41
CA VAL A 478 -6.55 0.45 -17.24
C VAL A 478 -6.52 0.96 -15.80
N ASP A 479 -7.68 1.28 -15.23
CA ASP A 479 -7.75 1.77 -13.86
C ASP A 479 -7.34 0.69 -12.85
N GLN A 480 -7.70 -0.56 -13.09
CA GLN A 480 -7.26 -1.69 -12.29
C GLN A 480 -5.73 -1.90 -12.39
N ALA A 481 -5.18 -1.80 -13.61
CA ALA A 481 -3.74 -1.94 -13.83
C ALA A 481 -2.94 -0.82 -13.12
N LEU A 482 -3.42 0.41 -13.19
CA LEU A 482 -2.83 1.54 -12.46
C LEU A 482 -2.84 1.29 -10.94
N TYR A 483 -3.95 0.78 -10.41
CA TYR A 483 -4.02 0.40 -9.00
C TYR A 483 -3.01 -0.69 -8.63
N GLN A 484 -2.84 -1.70 -9.48
CA GLN A 484 -1.84 -2.75 -9.26
C GLN A 484 -0.41 -2.21 -9.36
N ILE A 485 -0.15 -1.19 -10.20
CA ILE A 485 1.14 -0.49 -10.22
C ILE A 485 1.38 0.24 -8.90
N VAL A 486 0.36 0.92 -8.36
CA VAL A 486 0.47 1.54 -7.02
C VAL A 486 0.81 0.49 -5.96
N ARG A 487 0.12 -0.65 -5.95
CA ARG A 487 0.42 -1.76 -5.03
C ARG A 487 1.84 -2.29 -5.22
N SER A 488 2.24 -2.53 -6.47
CA SER A 488 3.59 -3.00 -6.80
C SER A 488 4.67 -2.02 -6.32
N GLY A 489 4.45 -0.72 -6.53
CA GLY A 489 5.37 0.32 -6.07
C GLY A 489 5.44 0.44 -4.55
N VAL A 490 4.33 0.23 -3.86
CA VAL A 490 4.29 0.22 -2.39
C VAL A 490 5.02 -1.00 -1.82
N GLU A 491 4.69 -2.19 -2.29
CA GLU A 491 5.30 -3.45 -1.83
C GLU A 491 6.79 -3.55 -2.22
N GLY A 492 7.13 -3.08 -3.42
CA GLY A 492 8.51 -3.03 -3.93
C GLY A 492 9.32 -1.82 -3.47
N GLN A 493 8.75 -0.97 -2.63
CA GLN A 493 9.36 0.28 -2.11
C GLN A 493 9.75 1.29 -3.21
N ASP A 494 9.15 1.19 -4.40
CA ASP A 494 9.29 2.14 -5.51
C ASP A 494 8.17 3.18 -5.45
N LEU A 495 8.29 4.11 -4.50
CA LEU A 495 7.30 5.18 -4.33
C LEU A 495 7.19 6.15 -5.51
N PRO A 496 8.24 6.45 -6.30
CA PRO A 496 8.09 7.23 -7.52
C PRO A 496 7.13 6.61 -8.53
N SER A 497 7.26 5.31 -8.82
CA SER A 497 6.34 4.58 -9.70
C SER A 497 4.90 4.58 -9.17
N ALA A 498 4.73 4.35 -7.85
CA ALA A 498 3.43 4.43 -7.20
C ALA A 498 2.80 5.84 -7.32
N SER A 499 3.59 6.89 -7.12
CA SER A 499 3.16 8.29 -7.25
C SER A 499 2.64 8.61 -8.64
N GLN A 500 3.38 8.19 -9.67
CA GLN A 500 2.98 8.35 -11.06
C GLN A 500 1.63 7.69 -11.34
N ALA A 501 1.48 6.44 -10.91
CA ALA A 501 0.24 5.70 -11.12
C ALA A 501 -0.95 6.29 -10.36
N VAL A 502 -0.74 6.79 -9.12
CA VAL A 502 -1.78 7.52 -8.37
C VAL A 502 -2.19 8.80 -9.10
N SER A 503 -1.23 9.56 -9.62
CA SER A 503 -1.52 10.78 -10.38
C SER A 503 -2.35 10.46 -11.61
N ASN A 504 -1.97 9.45 -12.37
CA ASN A 504 -2.71 9.01 -13.55
C ASN A 504 -4.13 8.51 -13.20
N LEU A 505 -4.29 7.76 -12.10
CA LEU A 505 -5.61 7.32 -11.63
C LEU A 505 -6.54 8.50 -11.32
N ILE A 506 -6.04 9.48 -10.57
CA ILE A 506 -6.83 10.66 -10.19
C ILE A 506 -7.17 11.51 -11.42
N GLU A 507 -6.23 11.60 -12.34
CA GLU A 507 -6.40 12.42 -13.53
C GLU A 507 -7.31 11.76 -14.57
N TRP A 508 -7.10 10.48 -14.88
CA TRP A 508 -7.82 9.78 -15.94
C TRP A 508 -9.13 9.17 -15.47
N PHE A 509 -9.17 8.70 -14.22
CA PHE A 509 -10.30 7.96 -13.65
C PHE A 509 -10.71 8.49 -12.27
N PRO A 510 -11.09 9.79 -12.15
CA PRO A 510 -11.38 10.41 -10.84
C PRO A 510 -12.52 9.72 -10.08
N SER A 511 -13.43 9.04 -10.79
CA SER A 511 -14.58 8.34 -10.22
C SER A 511 -14.36 6.83 -10.08
N SER A 512 -13.17 6.33 -10.40
CA SER A 512 -12.88 4.90 -10.26
C SER A 512 -12.89 4.47 -8.79
N PHE A 513 -13.36 3.24 -8.57
CA PHE A 513 -13.26 2.55 -7.28
C PHE A 513 -11.84 2.50 -6.71
N TYR A 514 -10.82 2.57 -7.57
CA TYR A 514 -9.41 2.44 -7.20
C TYR A 514 -8.75 3.77 -6.85
N SER A 515 -9.31 4.92 -7.24
CA SER A 515 -8.61 6.21 -7.15
C SER A 515 -8.42 6.70 -5.73
N ASP A 516 -9.47 6.65 -4.91
CA ASP A 516 -9.39 7.03 -3.50
C ASP A 516 -8.54 6.02 -2.69
N ARG A 517 -8.67 4.73 -2.99
CA ARG A 517 -7.87 3.65 -2.37
C ARG A 517 -6.38 3.81 -2.67
N SER A 518 -6.05 4.18 -3.90
CA SER A 518 -4.67 4.39 -4.32
C SER A 518 -4.02 5.56 -3.60
N LEU A 519 -4.73 6.68 -3.47
CA LEU A 519 -4.22 7.86 -2.77
C LEU A 519 -4.01 7.57 -1.28
N LEU A 520 -4.94 6.85 -0.66
CA LEU A 520 -4.82 6.43 0.74
C LEU A 520 -3.63 5.48 0.93
N LEU A 521 -3.52 4.44 0.09
CA LEU A 521 -2.44 3.45 0.15
C LEU A 521 -1.07 4.12 -0.03
N TYR A 522 -0.94 5.00 -1.01
CA TYR A 522 0.31 5.73 -1.26
C TYR A 522 0.67 6.64 -0.09
N GLY A 523 -0.30 7.38 0.46
CA GLY A 523 -0.08 8.19 1.66
C GLY A 523 0.37 7.37 2.86
N GLN A 524 -0.23 6.20 3.09
CA GLN A 524 0.18 5.29 4.16
C GLN A 524 1.58 4.71 3.92
N ALA A 525 1.92 4.38 2.69
CA ALA A 525 3.23 3.87 2.32
C ALA A 525 4.36 4.90 2.56
N LEU A 526 4.12 6.16 2.22
CA LEU A 526 5.03 7.27 2.54
C LEU A 526 5.33 7.33 4.05
N ASN A 527 4.29 7.21 4.89
CA ASN A 527 4.45 7.18 6.33
C ASN A 527 5.27 5.96 6.79
N GLY A 528 4.98 4.79 6.25
CA GLY A 528 5.72 3.55 6.55
C GLY A 528 7.21 3.59 6.17
N GLN A 529 7.57 4.39 5.16
CA GLN A 529 8.97 4.63 4.77
C GLN A 529 9.64 5.80 5.52
N GLY A 530 9.05 6.27 6.61
CA GLY A 530 9.62 7.35 7.42
C GLY A 530 9.53 8.74 6.79
N LYS A 531 8.55 8.96 5.89
CA LYS A 531 8.28 10.25 5.24
C LYS A 531 6.94 10.86 5.69
N PRO A 532 6.76 11.11 7.00
CA PRO A 532 5.47 11.53 7.54
C PRO A 532 4.99 12.89 6.99
N SER A 533 5.88 13.80 6.69
CA SER A 533 5.53 15.12 6.15
C SER A 533 4.96 15.03 4.72
N GLU A 534 5.60 14.23 3.85
CA GLU A 534 5.10 13.99 2.49
C GLU A 534 3.75 13.25 2.54
N SER A 535 3.65 12.24 3.40
CA SER A 535 2.41 11.51 3.65
C SER A 535 1.26 12.46 4.05
N ARG A 536 1.48 13.38 4.99
CA ARG A 536 0.47 14.38 5.39
C ARG A 536 0.03 15.24 4.23
N THR A 537 0.97 15.70 3.41
CA THR A 537 0.66 16.53 2.24
C THR A 537 -0.26 15.79 1.28
N VAL A 538 0.05 14.52 0.99
CA VAL A 538 -0.77 13.65 0.13
C VAL A 538 -2.13 13.39 0.77
N LEU A 539 -2.18 12.95 2.02
CA LEU A 539 -3.43 12.60 2.71
C LEU A 539 -4.32 13.83 2.97
N ALA A 540 -3.75 15.01 3.20
CA ALA A 540 -4.52 16.24 3.35
C ALA A 540 -5.26 16.64 2.05
N SER A 541 -4.76 16.23 0.89
CA SER A 541 -5.46 16.42 -0.38
C SER A 541 -6.66 15.49 -0.55
N PHE A 542 -6.72 14.39 0.21
CA PHE A 542 -7.74 13.35 0.07
C PHE A 542 -9.18 13.90 0.20
N ALA A 543 -9.45 14.64 1.25
CA ALA A 543 -10.78 15.22 1.48
C ALA A 543 -11.18 16.23 0.40
N LYS A 544 -10.21 16.91 -0.21
CA LYS A 544 -10.45 17.87 -1.31
C LYS A 544 -10.76 17.15 -2.61
N VAL A 545 -10.04 16.07 -2.90
CA VAL A 545 -10.18 15.30 -4.16
C VAL A 545 -11.38 14.36 -4.06
N PHE A 546 -11.57 13.70 -2.92
CA PHE A 546 -12.58 12.65 -2.71
C PHE A 546 -13.53 12.98 -1.55
N SER A 547 -14.21 14.13 -1.63
CA SER A 547 -15.07 14.64 -0.55
C SER A 547 -16.25 13.75 -0.17
N LYS A 548 -16.63 12.80 -1.03
CA LYS A 548 -17.74 11.84 -0.81
C LYS A 548 -17.24 10.41 -0.57
N SER A 549 -15.92 10.19 -0.47
CA SER A 549 -15.37 8.85 -0.26
C SER A 549 -15.72 8.31 1.13
N THR A 550 -16.05 7.04 1.18
CA THR A 550 -16.23 6.29 2.44
C THR A 550 -14.91 6.07 3.19
N LEU A 551 -13.76 6.35 2.56
CA LEU A 551 -12.41 6.22 3.15
C LEU A 551 -11.90 7.51 3.79
N LEU A 552 -12.74 8.56 3.86
CA LEU A 552 -12.38 9.80 4.57
C LEU A 552 -11.96 9.56 6.03
N PRO A 553 -12.65 8.70 6.80
CA PRO A 553 -12.23 8.38 8.16
C PRO A 553 -10.83 7.76 8.20
N GLU A 554 -10.53 6.83 7.30
CA GLU A 554 -9.24 6.16 7.22
C GLU A 554 -8.12 7.12 6.84
N ALA A 555 -8.38 8.03 5.90
CA ALA A 555 -7.41 9.06 5.48
C ALA A 555 -7.09 10.03 6.63
N GLN A 556 -8.10 10.49 7.39
CA GLN A 556 -7.88 11.34 8.54
C GLN A 556 -7.16 10.61 9.68
N LEU A 557 -7.47 9.32 9.91
CA LEU A 557 -6.75 8.51 10.87
C LEU A 557 -5.29 8.28 10.46
N ALA A 558 -5.04 8.11 9.17
CA ALA A 558 -3.69 8.02 8.64
C ALA A 558 -2.89 9.32 8.86
N ILE A 559 -3.51 10.50 8.70
CA ILE A 559 -2.89 11.80 9.04
C ILE A 559 -2.49 11.84 10.52
N ALA A 560 -3.38 11.43 11.43
CA ALA A 560 -3.07 11.39 12.85
C ALA A 560 -1.83 10.52 13.16
N ARG A 561 -1.73 9.36 12.49
CA ARG A 561 -0.59 8.45 12.62
C ARG A 561 0.73 9.02 12.07
N THR A 562 0.70 9.90 11.07
CA THR A 562 1.92 10.56 10.58
C THR A 562 2.54 11.46 11.64
N HIS A 563 1.73 12.09 12.46
CA HIS A 563 2.19 12.91 13.58
C HIS A 563 2.82 12.07 14.71
N VAL A 564 2.39 10.80 14.85
CA VAL A 564 3.05 9.85 15.76
C VAL A 564 4.47 9.56 15.30
N MET A 565 4.65 9.33 14.01
CA MET A 565 5.95 8.96 13.42
C MET A 565 7.01 10.07 13.55
N ASP A 566 6.62 11.33 13.52
CA ASP A 566 7.56 12.46 13.69
C ASP A 566 7.62 12.99 15.13
N GLY A 567 7.00 12.29 16.09
CA GLY A 567 7.02 12.68 17.51
C GLY A 567 6.15 13.90 17.85
N SER A 568 5.32 14.37 16.92
CA SER A 568 4.43 15.52 17.11
C SER A 568 3.19 15.13 17.92
N TRP A 569 3.38 14.68 19.18
CA TRP A 569 2.33 14.11 20.02
C TRP A 569 1.10 15.01 20.14
N VAL A 570 1.28 16.32 20.32
CA VAL A 570 0.18 17.28 20.48
C VAL A 570 -0.69 17.34 19.24
N SER A 571 -0.08 17.42 18.05
CA SER A 571 -0.80 17.44 16.79
C SER A 571 -1.56 16.14 16.57
N SER A 572 -0.93 15.00 16.85
CA SER A 572 -1.56 13.69 16.76
C SER A 572 -2.78 13.58 17.68
N ILE A 573 -2.65 13.99 18.95
CA ILE A 573 -3.76 13.98 19.93
C ILE A 573 -4.94 14.82 19.44
N LEU A 574 -4.69 15.96 18.82
CA LEU A 574 -5.72 16.84 18.26
C LEU A 574 -6.42 16.17 17.06
N GLU A 575 -5.68 15.54 16.16
CA GLU A 575 -6.26 14.84 15.02
C GLU A 575 -7.10 13.63 15.46
N TYR A 576 -6.61 12.82 16.42
CA TYR A 576 -7.41 11.74 17.00
C TYR A 576 -8.68 12.26 17.70
N ALA A 577 -8.59 13.41 18.39
CA ALA A 577 -9.74 14.02 19.06
C ALA A 577 -10.80 14.46 18.05
N ARG A 578 -10.40 15.12 16.96
CA ARG A 578 -11.28 15.49 15.84
C ARG A 578 -11.92 14.26 15.20
N TRP A 579 -11.10 13.24 14.95
CA TRP A 579 -11.55 12.00 14.33
C TRP A 579 -12.64 11.30 15.16
N VAL A 580 -12.42 11.13 16.47
CA VAL A 580 -13.40 10.51 17.39
C VAL A 580 -14.70 11.30 17.43
N THR A 581 -14.65 12.62 17.29
CA THR A 581 -15.82 13.50 17.26
C THR A 581 -16.56 13.39 15.93
N ASN A 582 -15.83 13.36 14.80
CA ASN A 582 -16.42 13.35 13.47
C ASN A 582 -17.03 11.98 13.10
N TYR A 583 -16.46 10.88 13.63
CA TYR A 583 -16.86 9.51 13.26
C TYR A 583 -17.27 8.66 14.48
N PRO A 584 -18.34 9.04 15.20
CA PRO A 584 -18.74 8.40 16.45
C PRO A 584 -19.23 6.95 16.30
N ALA A 585 -19.63 6.54 15.10
CA ALA A 585 -20.15 5.19 14.82
C ALA A 585 -19.14 4.30 14.06
N HIS A 586 -17.92 4.82 13.76
CA HIS A 586 -16.97 4.08 12.95
C HIS A 586 -16.37 2.88 13.70
N PRO A 587 -16.18 1.71 13.04
CA PRO A 587 -15.62 0.51 13.69
C PRO A 587 -14.26 0.71 14.35
N ALA A 588 -13.39 1.55 13.76
CA ALA A 588 -12.06 1.87 14.29
C ALA A 588 -12.09 2.83 15.51
N ARG A 589 -13.27 3.24 15.98
CA ARG A 589 -13.40 4.21 17.09
C ARG A 589 -12.72 3.72 18.36
N ALA A 590 -12.90 2.48 18.72
CA ALA A 590 -12.28 1.92 19.92
C ALA A 590 -10.75 2.03 19.84
N GLN A 591 -10.16 1.67 18.69
CA GLN A 591 -8.72 1.81 18.48
C GLN A 591 -8.28 3.28 18.57
N ALA A 592 -8.99 4.19 17.92
CA ALA A 592 -8.65 5.62 17.91
C ALA A 592 -8.74 6.28 19.31
N GLU A 593 -9.75 5.91 20.14
CA GLU A 593 -9.86 6.37 21.50
C GLU A 593 -8.74 5.81 22.40
N PHE A 594 -8.33 4.55 22.18
CA PHE A 594 -7.19 3.97 22.86
C PHE A 594 -5.88 4.66 22.47
N ASP A 595 -5.62 4.83 21.18
CA ASP A 595 -4.42 5.49 20.66
C ASP A 595 -4.31 6.91 21.19
N ARG A 596 -5.42 7.65 21.23
CA ARG A 596 -5.48 8.99 21.82
C ARG A 596 -5.12 9.00 23.30
N ALA A 597 -5.58 8.03 24.08
CA ALA A 597 -5.24 7.89 25.50
C ALA A 597 -3.75 7.58 25.66
N TRP A 598 -3.24 6.64 24.85
CA TRP A 598 -1.83 6.25 24.83
C TRP A 598 -0.90 7.42 24.48
N LEU A 599 -1.26 8.19 23.45
CA LEU A 599 -0.50 9.38 23.04
C LEU A 599 -0.45 10.46 24.13
N ASN A 600 -1.54 10.65 24.89
CA ASN A 600 -1.51 11.54 26.06
C ASN A 600 -0.51 11.05 27.10
N HIS A 601 -0.41 9.73 27.32
CA HIS A 601 0.62 9.16 28.18
C HIS A 601 2.03 9.43 27.66
N GLN A 602 2.29 9.16 26.37
CA GLN A 602 3.58 9.42 25.71
C GLN A 602 3.99 10.91 25.78
N ALA A 603 3.03 11.81 25.68
CA ALA A 603 3.22 13.25 25.79
C ALA A 603 3.42 13.76 27.24
N GLY A 604 3.44 12.86 28.25
CA GLY A 604 3.55 13.22 29.65
C GLY A 604 2.25 13.71 30.29
N ASN A 605 1.13 13.73 29.58
CA ASN A 605 -0.18 14.17 30.06
C ASN A 605 -0.89 13.04 30.83
N SER A 606 -0.26 12.48 31.85
CA SER A 606 -0.74 11.27 32.55
C SER A 606 -2.13 11.44 33.16
N ALA A 607 -2.50 12.61 33.67
CA ALA A 607 -3.83 12.86 34.21
C ALA A 607 -4.92 12.78 33.12
N ARG A 608 -4.62 13.32 31.92
CA ARG A 608 -5.56 13.22 30.80
C ARG A 608 -5.64 11.79 30.25
N ALA A 609 -4.50 11.11 30.15
CA ALA A 609 -4.44 9.70 29.77
C ALA A 609 -5.30 8.85 30.71
N PHE A 610 -5.22 9.06 32.02
CA PHE A 610 -6.01 8.36 33.02
C PHE A 610 -7.52 8.54 32.82
N GLN A 611 -7.97 9.78 32.59
CA GLN A 611 -9.38 10.05 32.28
C GLN A 611 -9.85 9.32 31.00
N LEU A 612 -9.02 9.36 29.96
CA LEU A 612 -9.35 8.75 28.67
C LEU A 612 -9.39 7.22 28.76
N PHE A 613 -8.44 6.58 29.43
CA PHE A 613 -8.45 5.14 29.65
C PHE A 613 -9.60 4.69 30.53
N THR A 614 -9.94 5.46 31.57
CA THR A 614 -11.09 5.16 32.42
C THR A 614 -12.39 5.20 31.61
N ASN A 615 -12.59 6.22 30.79
CA ASN A 615 -13.75 6.31 29.90
C ASN A 615 -13.75 5.18 28.86
N TYR A 616 -12.56 4.79 28.37
CA TYR A 616 -12.40 3.72 27.40
C TYR A 616 -12.90 2.37 27.92
N VAL A 617 -12.46 1.97 29.12
CA VAL A 617 -12.89 0.69 29.72
C VAL A 617 -14.39 0.64 29.98
N VAL A 618 -15.00 1.78 30.33
CA VAL A 618 -16.44 1.87 30.52
C VAL A 618 -17.21 1.76 29.20
N ARG A 619 -16.69 2.40 28.14
CA ARG A 619 -17.36 2.45 26.84
C ARG A 619 -17.17 1.20 26.00
N PHE A 620 -16.01 0.58 26.09
CA PHE A 620 -15.60 -0.57 25.27
C PHE A 620 -15.15 -1.79 26.12
N PRO A 621 -15.99 -2.27 27.06
CA PRO A 621 -15.59 -3.30 28.04
C PRO A 621 -15.24 -4.64 27.39
N THR A 622 -15.70 -4.92 26.18
CA THR A 622 -15.47 -6.18 25.44
C THR A 622 -14.38 -6.05 24.38
N ASN A 623 -13.78 -4.86 24.20
CA ASN A 623 -12.74 -4.66 23.22
C ASN A 623 -11.43 -5.32 23.65
N GLN A 624 -10.67 -5.83 22.68
CA GLN A 624 -9.38 -6.50 22.91
C GLN A 624 -8.35 -5.64 23.66
N LEU A 625 -8.44 -4.31 23.57
CA LEU A 625 -7.54 -3.38 24.25
C LEU A 625 -8.04 -2.96 25.65
N ALA A 626 -9.26 -3.35 26.04
CA ALA A 626 -9.81 -3.00 27.36
C ALA A 626 -8.95 -3.55 28.52
N PRO A 627 -8.41 -4.79 28.48
CA PRO A 627 -7.50 -5.28 29.52
C PRO A 627 -6.23 -4.45 29.64
N VAL A 628 -5.66 -4.01 28.51
CA VAL A 628 -4.46 -3.18 28.46
C VAL A 628 -4.74 -1.81 29.09
N ALA A 629 -5.86 -1.19 28.73
CA ALA A 629 -6.29 0.08 29.32
C ALA A 629 -6.52 -0.05 30.82
N GLN A 630 -7.19 -1.10 31.27
CA GLN A 630 -7.44 -1.36 32.71
C GLN A 630 -6.14 -1.59 33.47
N LYS A 631 -5.19 -2.33 32.88
CA LYS A 631 -3.85 -2.52 33.45
C LYS A 631 -3.14 -1.19 33.60
N TRP A 632 -3.12 -0.38 32.55
CA TRP A 632 -2.46 0.94 32.58
C TRP A 632 -3.04 1.84 33.67
N ILE A 633 -4.38 1.84 33.86
CA ILE A 633 -5.05 2.59 34.93
C ILE A 633 -4.54 2.14 36.31
N ALA A 634 -4.48 0.82 36.53
CA ALA A 634 -4.02 0.26 37.79
C ALA A 634 -2.52 0.53 38.04
N ASP A 635 -1.68 0.39 37.00
CA ASP A 635 -0.25 0.73 37.05
C ASP A 635 -0.03 2.20 37.41
N HIS A 636 -0.78 3.11 36.79
CA HIS A 636 -0.73 4.53 37.08
C HIS A 636 -1.12 4.86 38.53
N GLN A 637 -2.18 4.21 39.03
CA GLN A 637 -2.61 4.35 40.43
C GLN A 637 -1.54 3.82 41.39
N PHE A 638 -0.93 2.69 41.08
CA PHE A 638 0.17 2.11 41.84
C PHE A 638 1.37 3.06 41.92
N GLN A 639 1.84 3.59 40.78
CA GLN A 639 2.93 4.54 40.70
C GLN A 639 2.63 5.86 41.44
N SER A 640 1.38 6.22 41.53
CA SER A 640 0.91 7.41 42.26
C SER A 640 0.70 7.15 43.77
N GLY A 641 1.07 5.97 44.27
CA GLY A 641 0.90 5.59 45.68
C GLY A 641 -0.56 5.29 46.10
N LYS A 642 -1.49 5.19 45.13
CA LYS A 642 -2.90 4.87 45.35
C LYS A 642 -3.09 3.36 45.33
N PHE A 643 -2.56 2.68 46.35
CA PHE A 643 -2.46 1.23 46.37
C PHE A 643 -3.82 0.53 46.51
N ILE A 644 -4.82 1.15 47.17
CA ILE A 644 -6.17 0.59 47.30
C ILE A 644 -6.84 0.52 45.94
N GLU A 645 -6.83 1.65 45.22
CA GLU A 645 -7.44 1.75 43.88
C GLU A 645 -6.69 0.89 42.86
N ALA A 646 -5.35 0.83 42.97
CA ALA A 646 -4.53 -0.01 42.11
C ALA A 646 -4.89 -1.50 42.30
N GLU A 647 -4.97 -1.98 43.55
CA GLU A 647 -5.40 -3.35 43.86
C GLU A 647 -6.77 -3.65 43.28
N GLN A 648 -7.75 -2.75 43.47
CA GLN A 648 -9.08 -2.91 42.90
C GLN A 648 -9.04 -2.96 41.36
N GLY A 649 -8.21 -2.10 40.75
CA GLY A 649 -7.99 -2.07 39.32
C GLY A 649 -7.43 -3.39 38.77
N TYR A 650 -6.44 -3.95 39.43
CA TYR A 650 -5.85 -5.24 39.06
C TYR A 650 -6.83 -6.40 39.33
N ARG A 651 -7.58 -6.39 40.44
CA ARG A 651 -8.62 -7.40 40.71
C ARG A 651 -9.66 -7.46 39.59
N ARG A 652 -10.09 -6.31 39.05
CA ARG A 652 -11.01 -6.25 37.90
C ARG A 652 -10.50 -7.01 36.70
N LEU A 653 -9.19 -7.00 36.42
CA LEU A 653 -8.60 -7.72 35.30
C LEU A 653 -8.79 -9.23 35.32
N PHE A 654 -8.72 -9.86 36.51
CA PHE A 654 -8.85 -11.30 36.61
C PHE A 654 -10.20 -11.79 37.17
N GLN A 655 -11.04 -10.88 37.65
CA GLN A 655 -12.38 -11.19 38.09
C GLN A 655 -13.46 -10.95 37.03
N ASN A 656 -13.17 -10.07 36.03
CA ASN A 656 -14.09 -9.79 34.95
C ASN A 656 -13.85 -10.74 33.76
N THR A 657 -14.82 -11.63 33.51
CA THR A 657 -14.75 -12.67 32.48
C THR A 657 -14.58 -12.08 31.06
N ASN A 658 -15.18 -10.92 30.77
CA ASN A 658 -15.06 -10.25 29.46
C ASN A 658 -13.63 -9.75 29.22
N LEU A 659 -13.00 -9.16 30.23
CA LEU A 659 -11.61 -8.72 30.15
C LEU A 659 -10.65 -9.91 30.04
N LEU A 660 -10.91 -10.95 30.82
CA LEU A 660 -10.08 -12.15 30.87
C LEU A 660 -10.12 -12.93 29.55
N ALA A 661 -11.28 -13.01 28.90
CA ALA A 661 -11.43 -13.68 27.60
C ALA A 661 -10.55 -13.06 26.51
N ASN A 662 -10.36 -11.74 26.53
CA ASN A 662 -9.52 -11.03 25.56
C ASN A 662 -8.03 -11.06 25.87
N ALA A 663 -7.64 -11.36 27.13
CA ALA A 663 -6.25 -11.36 27.55
C ALA A 663 -5.99 -12.35 28.68
N PRO A 664 -6.16 -13.67 28.47
CA PRO A 664 -6.09 -14.66 29.52
C PRO A 664 -4.73 -14.70 30.22
N GLY A 665 -3.64 -14.39 29.53
CA GLY A 665 -2.29 -14.33 30.11
C GLY A 665 -2.09 -13.21 31.13
N MET A 666 -2.86 -12.12 31.03
CA MET A 666 -2.76 -10.97 31.96
C MET A 666 -3.22 -11.29 33.39
N GLN A 667 -3.99 -12.35 33.59
CA GLN A 667 -4.50 -12.70 34.91
C GLN A 667 -3.39 -12.90 35.98
N TRP A 668 -2.27 -13.47 35.56
CA TRP A 668 -1.17 -13.77 36.47
C TRP A 668 -0.44 -12.52 36.91
N GLU A 669 -0.06 -11.68 35.94
CA GLU A 669 0.55 -10.38 36.20
C GLU A 669 -0.37 -9.47 37.04
N ALA A 670 -1.68 -9.51 36.77
CA ALA A 670 -2.67 -8.74 37.54
C ALA A 670 -2.79 -9.22 38.97
N ARG A 671 -2.77 -10.54 39.24
CA ARG A 671 -2.78 -11.08 40.59
C ARG A 671 -1.50 -10.72 41.36
N LEU A 672 -0.36 -10.81 40.69
CA LEU A 672 0.92 -10.38 41.27
C LEU A 672 0.90 -8.88 41.62
N SER A 673 0.43 -8.02 40.71
CA SER A 673 0.39 -6.59 40.93
C SER A 673 -0.65 -6.20 42.00
N ALA A 674 -1.76 -6.93 42.09
CA ALA A 674 -2.71 -6.78 43.19
C ALA A 674 -2.10 -7.19 44.53
N GLY A 675 -1.36 -8.31 44.58
CA GLY A 675 -0.62 -8.75 45.77
C GLY A 675 0.42 -7.75 46.23
N ARG A 676 1.19 -7.17 45.28
CA ARG A 676 2.13 -6.08 45.57
C ARG A 676 1.44 -4.84 46.10
N SER A 677 0.29 -4.47 45.54
CA SER A 677 -0.49 -3.32 46.00
C SER A 677 -0.97 -3.51 47.42
N ALA A 678 -1.44 -4.73 47.78
CA ALA A 678 -1.80 -5.08 49.14
C ALA A 678 -0.59 -5.05 50.09
N PHE A 679 0.57 -5.53 49.66
CA PHE A 679 1.82 -5.48 50.42
C PHE A 679 2.24 -4.04 50.75
N PHE A 680 2.22 -3.13 49.75
CA PHE A 680 2.61 -1.72 49.98
C PHE A 680 1.67 -0.96 50.91
N ARG A 681 0.43 -1.40 51.08
CA ARG A 681 -0.48 -0.87 52.11
C ARG A 681 -0.47 -1.65 53.42
N GLN A 682 0.50 -2.59 53.58
CA GLN A 682 0.70 -3.40 54.76
C GLN A 682 -0.43 -4.40 55.08
N GLU A 683 -1.25 -4.73 54.07
CA GLU A 683 -2.31 -5.74 54.19
C GLU A 683 -1.73 -7.12 53.81
N TYR A 684 -0.87 -7.64 54.70
CA TYR A 684 -0.06 -8.82 54.43
C TYR A 684 -0.90 -10.07 54.13
N ALA A 685 -1.97 -10.30 54.86
CA ALA A 685 -2.88 -11.45 54.64
C ALA A 685 -3.55 -11.36 53.23
N ALA A 686 -3.91 -10.19 52.78
CA ALA A 686 -4.47 -10.02 51.46
C ALA A 686 -3.38 -10.20 50.37
N ALA A 687 -2.17 -9.72 50.61
CA ALA A 687 -1.04 -9.90 49.71
C ALA A 687 -0.67 -11.41 49.59
N GLU A 688 -0.57 -12.12 50.70
CA GLU A 688 -0.31 -13.56 50.73
C GLU A 688 -1.37 -14.33 49.93
N LEU A 689 -2.67 -14.10 50.21
CA LEU A 689 -3.76 -14.77 49.49
C LEU A 689 -3.65 -14.60 47.97
N LEU A 690 -3.36 -13.36 47.51
CA LEU A 690 -3.28 -13.04 46.07
C LEU A 690 -2.07 -13.69 45.40
N LEU A 691 -0.90 -13.63 46.04
CA LEU A 691 0.34 -14.21 45.56
C LEU A 691 0.30 -15.74 45.60
N ALA A 692 -0.22 -16.33 46.68
CA ALA A 692 -0.40 -17.77 46.78
C ALA A 692 -1.37 -18.32 45.72
N SER A 693 -2.35 -17.53 45.31
CA SER A 693 -3.25 -17.90 44.20
C SER A 693 -2.54 -18.09 42.87
N VAL A 694 -1.35 -17.50 42.69
CA VAL A 694 -0.51 -17.69 41.50
C VAL A 694 0.34 -18.95 41.67
N VAL A 695 0.94 -19.14 42.86
CA VAL A 695 1.80 -20.28 43.17
C VAL A 695 1.04 -21.60 43.11
N ASN A 696 -0.18 -21.61 43.62
CA ASN A 696 -1.02 -22.81 43.64
C ASN A 696 -1.70 -23.13 42.30
N ALA A 697 -1.51 -22.31 41.29
CA ALA A 697 -2.09 -22.51 39.95
C ALA A 697 -1.19 -23.44 39.11
N THR A 698 -1.77 -24.52 38.59
CA THR A 698 -1.05 -25.54 37.80
C THR A 698 -0.61 -25.04 36.43
N ASN A 699 -1.19 -23.95 35.94
CA ASN A 699 -0.98 -23.39 34.61
C ASN A 699 -0.37 -21.98 34.61
N ALA A 700 0.13 -21.51 35.75
CA ALA A 700 0.83 -20.24 35.81
C ALA A 700 2.21 -20.35 35.13
N PRO A 701 2.62 -19.34 34.34
CA PRO A 701 3.95 -19.34 33.73
C PRO A 701 5.08 -19.30 34.76
N VAL A 702 6.17 -19.98 34.50
CA VAL A 702 7.32 -20.06 35.42
C VAL A 702 7.85 -18.69 35.85
N ALA A 703 7.85 -17.72 34.93
CA ALA A 703 8.27 -16.36 35.25
C ALA A 703 7.38 -15.69 36.29
N GLU A 704 6.07 -15.95 36.24
CA GLU A 704 5.10 -15.38 37.18
C GLU A 704 5.12 -16.13 38.50
N LEU A 705 5.37 -17.45 38.48
CA LEU A 705 5.61 -18.26 39.69
C LEU A 705 6.82 -17.75 40.46
N ALA A 706 7.93 -17.48 39.74
CA ALA A 706 9.15 -16.95 40.38
C ALA A 706 8.91 -15.59 41.05
N ARG A 707 8.13 -14.71 40.40
CA ARG A 707 7.77 -13.44 40.99
C ARG A 707 6.84 -13.60 42.20
N ALA A 708 5.88 -14.50 42.13
CA ALA A 708 4.93 -14.76 43.21
C ALA A 708 5.67 -15.29 44.44
N GLU A 709 6.51 -16.27 44.27
CA GLU A 709 7.34 -16.84 45.37
C GLU A 709 8.28 -15.77 45.98
N PHE A 710 8.96 -14.99 45.13
CA PHE A 710 9.81 -13.92 45.61
C PHE A 710 9.06 -12.88 46.47
N TYR A 711 7.88 -12.45 46.01
CA TYR A 711 7.08 -11.50 46.79
C TYR A 711 6.40 -12.12 47.99
N LEU A 712 6.07 -13.42 47.99
CA LEU A 712 5.62 -14.12 49.20
C LEU A 712 6.72 -14.13 50.26
N GLY A 713 7.96 -14.33 49.86
CA GLY A 713 9.11 -14.16 50.75
C GLY A 713 9.20 -12.75 51.33
N ASP A 714 9.03 -11.70 50.52
CA ASP A 714 9.01 -10.32 51.01
C ASP A 714 7.84 -10.06 51.99
N VAL A 715 6.64 -10.61 51.70
CA VAL A 715 5.44 -10.51 52.57
C VAL A 715 5.69 -11.20 53.89
N ALA A 716 6.20 -12.44 53.89
CA ALA A 716 6.53 -13.19 55.11
C ALA A 716 7.59 -12.48 55.95
N ALA A 717 8.67 -12.00 55.32
CA ALA A 717 9.75 -11.29 56.00
C ALA A 717 9.33 -10.01 56.70
N ASP A 718 8.44 -9.20 56.07
CA ASP A 718 8.00 -7.89 56.58
C ASP A 718 6.76 -7.96 57.48
N GLN A 719 6.05 -9.09 57.49
CA GLN A 719 4.89 -9.31 58.36
C GLN A 719 5.27 -9.12 59.84
N THR A 720 4.57 -8.25 60.57
CA THR A 720 4.74 -7.97 62.00
C THR A 720 6.17 -7.55 62.45
N GLY A 721 6.99 -6.94 61.57
CA GLY A 721 8.23 -6.28 62.01
C GLY A 721 9.50 -7.15 61.99
N ARG A 722 9.64 -8.07 61.05
CA ARG A 722 10.85 -8.88 60.82
C ARG A 722 11.30 -9.69 62.04
N THR A 723 10.37 -10.35 62.67
CA THR A 723 10.66 -11.29 63.77
C THR A 723 11.44 -12.50 63.27
N PRO A 724 12.20 -13.23 64.10
CA PRO A 724 12.91 -14.46 63.70
C PRO A 724 11.99 -15.49 63.02
N THR A 725 10.73 -15.60 63.46
CA THR A 725 9.74 -16.52 62.89
C THR A 725 9.42 -16.11 61.47
N ASN A 726 9.17 -14.83 61.20
CA ASN A 726 8.85 -14.29 59.89
C ASN A 726 10.00 -14.49 58.89
N LEU A 727 11.23 -14.29 59.34
CA LEU A 727 12.40 -14.51 58.50
C LEU A 727 12.57 -16.00 58.17
N LEU A 728 12.22 -16.91 59.08
CA LEU A 728 12.24 -18.35 58.83
C LEU A 728 11.14 -18.75 57.85
N ASP A 729 9.95 -18.14 57.93
CA ASP A 729 8.84 -18.37 57.01
C ASP A 729 9.13 -17.83 55.60
N ALA A 730 9.94 -16.79 55.47
CA ALA A 730 10.34 -16.20 54.19
C ALA A 730 11.35 -17.06 53.41
N LEU A 731 12.25 -17.77 54.15
CA LEU A 731 13.36 -18.55 53.56
C LEU A 731 12.88 -19.58 52.50
N PRO A 732 11.86 -20.42 52.74
CA PRO A 732 11.41 -21.43 51.76
C PRO A 732 11.01 -20.82 50.45
N HIS A 733 10.37 -19.64 50.46
CA HIS A 733 9.94 -18.92 49.25
C HIS A 733 11.13 -18.45 48.42
N TYR A 734 12.13 -17.84 49.09
CA TYR A 734 13.35 -17.42 48.39
C TYR A 734 14.17 -18.61 47.89
N GLN A 735 14.27 -19.72 48.71
CA GLN A 735 14.96 -20.93 48.32
C GLN A 735 14.38 -21.57 47.07
N ARG A 736 13.04 -21.56 46.91
CA ARG A 736 12.38 -22.07 45.72
C ARG A 736 12.81 -21.30 44.47
N VAL A 737 12.83 -19.96 44.52
CA VAL A 737 13.30 -19.12 43.40
C VAL A 737 14.80 -19.33 43.15
N ALA A 738 15.60 -19.42 44.20
CA ALA A 738 17.06 -19.55 44.15
C ALA A 738 17.51 -20.90 43.57
N ASN A 739 16.89 -22.01 44.01
CA ASN A 739 17.33 -23.37 43.72
C ASN A 739 16.57 -24.06 42.60
N GLU A 740 15.27 -23.76 42.43
CA GLU A 740 14.42 -24.43 41.45
C GLU A 740 14.17 -23.59 40.19
N MET A 741 14.35 -22.25 40.25
CA MET A 741 14.07 -21.34 39.14
C MET A 741 15.33 -20.61 38.67
N LEU A 742 16.36 -21.37 38.30
CA LEU A 742 17.71 -20.89 37.98
C LEU A 742 17.75 -19.86 36.84
N ASN A 743 16.83 -19.94 35.88
CA ASN A 743 16.75 -19.01 34.76
C ASN A 743 15.91 -17.76 35.04
N SER A 744 15.37 -17.62 36.23
CA SER A 744 14.62 -16.44 36.63
C SER A 744 15.53 -15.21 36.77
N PRO A 745 15.17 -14.05 36.27
CA PRO A 745 15.87 -12.79 36.54
C PRO A 745 15.95 -12.45 38.03
N LEU A 746 15.05 -13.00 38.83
CA LEU A 746 15.00 -12.80 40.29
C LEU A 746 15.91 -13.77 41.08
N ASN A 747 16.52 -14.76 40.43
CA ASN A 747 17.38 -15.74 41.08
C ASN A 747 18.51 -15.08 41.90
N PRO A 748 19.32 -14.13 41.37
CA PRO A 748 20.34 -13.46 42.16
C PRO A 748 19.76 -12.67 43.34
N SER A 749 18.59 -12.01 43.10
CA SER A 749 17.93 -11.26 44.19
C SER A 749 17.39 -12.15 45.27
N ALA A 750 16.91 -13.37 44.95
CA ALA A 750 16.44 -14.33 45.91
C ALA A 750 17.59 -14.82 46.82
N TRP A 751 18.75 -15.14 46.23
CA TRP A 751 19.97 -15.44 47.01
C TRP A 751 20.35 -14.27 47.92
N GLY A 752 20.28 -13.04 47.43
CA GLY A 752 20.53 -11.82 48.24
C GLY A 752 19.58 -11.70 49.44
N ARG A 753 18.28 -11.94 49.21
CA ARG A 753 17.25 -11.95 50.28
C ARG A 753 17.49 -13.07 51.32
N MET A 754 17.88 -14.26 50.85
CA MET A 754 18.28 -15.35 51.79
C MET A 754 19.47 -14.93 52.65
N GLY A 755 20.46 -14.29 52.05
CA GLY A 755 21.59 -13.70 52.77
C GLY A 755 21.15 -12.70 53.82
N ASP A 756 20.21 -11.79 53.47
CA ASP A 756 19.67 -10.81 54.41
C ASP A 756 18.91 -11.46 55.57
N CYS A 757 18.08 -12.49 55.29
CA CYS A 757 17.37 -13.27 56.30
C CYS A 757 18.34 -13.99 57.24
N HIS A 758 19.32 -14.73 56.74
CA HIS A 758 20.33 -15.45 57.53
C HIS A 758 21.17 -14.50 58.36
N LEU A 759 21.56 -13.34 57.81
CA LEU A 759 22.32 -12.32 58.57
C LEU A 759 21.53 -11.78 59.78
N GLN A 760 20.21 -11.54 59.61
CA GLN A 760 19.35 -11.06 60.67
C GLN A 760 19.06 -12.14 61.72
N LEU A 761 18.98 -13.41 61.31
CA LEU A 761 18.85 -14.58 62.16
C LEU A 761 20.14 -14.94 62.92
N GLY A 762 21.26 -14.29 62.56
CA GLY A 762 22.56 -14.61 63.15
C GLY A 762 23.28 -15.82 62.55
N ASN A 763 22.74 -16.43 61.48
CA ASN A 763 23.29 -17.55 60.75
C ASN A 763 24.38 -17.08 59.78
N LEU A 764 25.51 -16.66 60.31
CA LEU A 764 26.55 -15.93 59.61
C LEU A 764 27.18 -16.72 58.47
N ASP A 765 27.36 -18.03 58.61
CA ASP A 765 27.96 -18.90 57.59
C ASP A 765 27.01 -19.02 56.38
N SER A 766 25.74 -19.29 56.63
CA SER A 766 24.71 -19.37 55.57
C SER A 766 24.52 -18.01 54.90
N ALA A 767 24.60 -16.92 55.63
CA ALA A 767 24.55 -15.59 55.07
C ALA A 767 25.74 -15.33 54.13
N ALA A 768 26.95 -15.70 54.55
CA ALA A 768 28.15 -15.56 53.73
C ALA A 768 28.11 -16.38 52.45
N GLU A 769 27.59 -17.61 52.52
CA GLU A 769 27.40 -18.50 51.37
C GLU A 769 26.41 -17.88 50.38
N ALA A 770 25.26 -17.46 50.85
CA ALA A 770 24.22 -16.85 49.99
C ALA A 770 24.73 -15.59 49.28
N TYR A 771 25.38 -14.66 49.96
CA TYR A 771 25.95 -13.47 49.36
C TYR A 771 27.09 -13.77 48.36
N ARG A 772 27.94 -14.76 48.67
CA ARG A 772 29.01 -15.19 47.77
C ARG A 772 28.43 -15.75 46.47
N THR A 773 27.41 -16.60 46.59
CA THR A 773 26.68 -17.10 45.42
C THR A 773 26.24 -15.96 44.52
N VAL A 774 25.63 -14.90 45.04
CA VAL A 774 25.24 -13.72 44.23
C VAL A 774 26.41 -13.09 43.51
N THR A 775 27.54 -12.92 44.22
CA THR A 775 28.73 -12.28 43.60
C THR A 775 29.35 -13.11 42.49
N GLU A 776 29.12 -14.42 42.49
CA GLU A 776 29.64 -15.38 41.51
C GLU A 776 28.67 -15.60 40.33
N LEU A 777 27.35 -15.46 40.53
CA LEU A 777 26.34 -15.71 39.51
C LEU A 777 26.53 -14.82 38.27
N PRO A 778 26.62 -15.40 37.03
CA PRO A 778 26.77 -14.64 35.82
C PRO A 778 25.56 -13.71 35.51
N SER A 779 24.38 -14.12 35.95
CA SER A 779 23.12 -13.39 35.76
C SER A 779 22.90 -12.19 36.69
N ALA A 780 23.74 -12.06 37.77
CA ALA A 780 23.63 -10.94 38.69
C ALA A 780 24.14 -9.65 38.05
N ASP A 781 23.34 -8.59 38.11
CA ASP A 781 23.76 -7.25 37.69
C ASP A 781 24.70 -6.59 38.72
N VAL A 782 25.31 -5.49 38.33
CA VAL A 782 26.27 -4.76 39.17
C VAL A 782 25.65 -4.26 40.48
N THR A 783 24.41 -3.86 40.47
CA THR A 783 23.67 -3.36 41.65
C THR A 783 23.47 -4.53 42.65
N THR A 784 22.98 -5.66 42.16
CA THR A 784 22.74 -6.86 42.99
C THR A 784 24.06 -7.43 43.54
N ARG A 785 25.14 -7.48 42.73
CA ARG A 785 26.47 -7.87 43.18
C ARG A 785 27.04 -6.91 44.23
N SER A 786 26.83 -5.60 44.06
CA SER A 786 27.31 -4.60 45.04
C SER A 786 26.56 -4.73 46.36
N GLN A 787 25.26 -4.97 46.36
CA GLN A 787 24.45 -5.23 47.53
C GLN A 787 24.95 -6.46 48.25
N ALA A 788 25.12 -7.58 47.56
CA ALA A 788 25.61 -8.83 48.14
C ALA A 788 27.04 -8.73 48.64
N GLY A 789 27.93 -8.08 47.92
CA GLY A 789 29.31 -7.83 48.36
C GLY A 789 29.37 -7.00 49.62
N LEU A 790 28.51 -6.00 49.77
CA LEU A 790 28.40 -5.22 51.04
C LEU A 790 27.80 -6.07 52.17
N GLY A 791 26.78 -6.92 51.87
CA GLY A 791 26.22 -7.88 52.80
C GLY A 791 27.28 -8.84 53.29
N LEU A 792 28.09 -9.41 52.40
CA LEU A 792 29.21 -10.28 52.73
C LEU A 792 30.24 -9.55 53.61
N ALA A 793 30.53 -8.29 53.32
CA ALA A 793 31.43 -7.49 54.17
C ALA A 793 30.87 -7.31 55.56
N HIS A 794 29.57 -7.09 55.73
CA HIS A 794 28.90 -7.02 57.03
C HIS A 794 28.99 -8.35 57.80
N VAL A 795 28.76 -9.47 57.10
CA VAL A 795 28.89 -10.81 57.70
C VAL A 795 30.33 -11.02 58.21
N LEU A 796 31.31 -10.71 57.35
CA LEU A 796 32.72 -10.85 57.71
C LEU A 796 33.11 -9.96 58.91
N ASP A 797 32.59 -8.74 59.04
CA ASP A 797 32.87 -7.88 60.22
C ASP A 797 32.19 -8.43 61.51
N LYS A 798 30.96 -9.00 61.38
CA LYS A 798 30.29 -9.69 62.50
C LYS A 798 31.01 -10.95 62.92
N LEU A 799 31.50 -11.76 61.98
CA LEU A 799 32.35 -12.93 62.28
C LEU A 799 33.63 -12.48 62.96
N ALA A 800 34.22 -11.39 62.53
CA ALA A 800 35.40 -10.81 63.21
C ALA A 800 35.10 -10.31 64.64
N GLU A 801 33.88 -9.81 64.90
CA GLU A 801 33.45 -9.42 66.24
C GLU A 801 33.27 -10.67 67.17
N ALA A 802 32.84 -11.77 66.61
CA ALA A 802 32.67 -13.04 67.33
C ALA A 802 33.98 -13.83 67.50
N ALA A 803 35.00 -13.55 66.72
CA ALA A 803 36.29 -14.25 66.80
C ALA A 803 37.06 -13.94 68.08
N GLY A 804 37.45 -14.99 68.80
CA GLY A 804 38.24 -14.90 70.05
C GLY A 804 39.70 -14.51 69.86
N GLU A 805 40.31 -15.01 68.76
CA GLU A 805 41.73 -14.80 68.45
C GLU A 805 41.92 -13.46 67.68
N THR A 806 43.01 -12.72 68.08
CA THR A 806 43.31 -11.41 67.49
C THR A 806 43.66 -11.51 65.97
N GLU A 807 44.42 -12.55 65.63
CA GLU A 807 44.85 -12.77 64.23
C GLU A 807 43.67 -13.10 63.28
N GLU A 808 42.80 -14.01 63.71
CA GLU A 808 41.59 -14.36 62.87
C GLU A 808 40.64 -13.15 62.74
N ARG A 809 40.48 -12.37 63.82
CA ARG A 809 39.73 -11.14 63.81
C ARG A 809 40.26 -10.12 62.80
N GLU A 810 41.57 -9.93 62.75
CA GLU A 810 42.19 -9.00 61.77
C GLU A 810 42.07 -9.55 60.35
N LYS A 811 42.22 -10.82 60.12
CA LYS A 811 42.07 -11.47 58.83
C LYS A 811 40.66 -11.30 58.29
N LEU A 812 39.65 -11.54 59.12
CA LEU A 812 38.24 -11.34 58.70
C LEU A 812 37.93 -9.88 58.40
N ARG A 813 38.41 -8.95 59.23
CA ARG A 813 38.23 -7.50 58.96
C ARG A 813 38.95 -7.05 57.68
N LYS A 814 40.10 -7.65 57.39
CA LYS A 814 40.83 -7.38 56.17
C LYS A 814 40.02 -7.81 54.93
N ARG A 815 39.48 -9.02 54.97
CA ARG A 815 38.60 -9.55 53.91
C ARG A 815 37.33 -8.72 53.76
N SER A 816 36.73 -8.26 54.86
CA SER A 816 35.58 -7.34 54.85
C SER A 816 35.93 -6.02 54.18
N LEU A 817 37.09 -5.45 54.48
CA LEU A 817 37.58 -4.24 53.85
C LEU A 817 37.81 -4.44 52.33
N GLU A 818 38.40 -5.59 51.95
CA GLU A 818 38.63 -5.91 50.52
C GLU A 818 37.34 -5.97 49.75
N GLN A 819 36.30 -6.60 50.27
CA GLN A 819 34.96 -6.64 49.63
C GLN A 819 34.38 -5.24 49.46
N CYS A 820 34.47 -4.39 50.44
CA CYS A 820 34.02 -3.01 50.32
C CYS A 820 34.84 -2.23 49.30
N MET A 821 36.14 -2.44 49.21
CA MET A 821 37.03 -1.79 48.27
C MET A 821 36.74 -2.20 46.81
N GLU A 822 36.43 -3.48 46.57
CA GLU A 822 36.00 -3.96 45.27
C GLU A 822 34.79 -3.17 44.75
N ILE A 823 33.78 -2.88 45.57
CA ILE A 823 32.63 -2.09 45.20
C ILE A 823 33.00 -0.63 44.92
N VAL A 824 33.79 -0.04 45.83
CA VAL A 824 34.16 1.40 45.72
C VAL A 824 35.05 1.69 44.51
N PHE A 825 35.95 0.78 44.17
CA PHE A 825 36.92 0.94 43.08
C PHE A 825 36.51 0.25 41.78
N GLY A 826 35.35 -0.47 41.74
CA GLY A 826 34.80 -1.08 40.56
C GLY A 826 35.41 -2.45 40.22
N GLY A 827 36.03 -3.13 41.21
CA GLY A 827 36.51 -4.50 41.03
C GLY A 827 35.41 -5.52 40.77
N ASN A 828 34.17 -5.17 41.13
CA ASN A 828 32.99 -5.99 40.87
C ASN A 828 32.31 -5.76 39.51
N LEU A 829 32.86 -4.87 38.65
CA LEU A 829 32.43 -4.69 37.27
C LEU A 829 32.93 -5.86 36.41
N ARG A 830 32.09 -6.35 35.49
CA ARG A 830 32.41 -7.47 34.58
C ARG A 830 32.58 -7.06 33.14
N SER A 831 32.15 -5.82 32.80
CA SER A 831 32.31 -5.25 31.47
C SER A 831 32.41 -3.73 31.51
N ASP A 832 32.97 -3.12 30.45
CA ASP A 832 33.10 -1.68 30.31
C ASP A 832 31.74 -0.94 30.20
N ASN A 833 30.66 -1.65 29.91
CA ASN A 833 29.32 -1.11 29.82
C ASN A 833 28.61 -0.99 31.18
N GLU A 834 29.11 -1.69 32.20
CA GLU A 834 28.55 -1.60 33.55
C GLU A 834 29.02 -0.31 34.25
N LYS A 835 28.10 0.29 34.99
CA LYS A 835 28.39 1.51 35.76
C LYS A 835 28.20 1.25 37.24
N LEU A 836 29.07 1.81 38.06
CA LEU A 836 28.94 1.75 39.51
C LEU A 836 27.65 2.43 39.97
N ASP A 837 26.93 1.77 40.88
CA ASP A 837 25.75 2.36 41.51
C ASP A 837 26.20 3.33 42.64
N PRO A 838 25.89 4.63 42.53
CA PRO A 838 26.34 5.64 43.51
C PRO A 838 25.90 5.35 44.96
N PHE A 839 24.71 4.72 45.11
CA PHE A 839 24.20 4.37 46.44
C PHE A 839 25.09 3.33 47.10
N TRP A 840 25.36 2.21 46.41
CA TRP A 840 26.18 1.13 46.97
C TRP A 840 27.65 1.53 47.11
N VAL A 841 28.20 2.34 46.24
CA VAL A 841 29.54 2.93 46.36
C VAL A 841 29.63 3.79 47.62
N LYS A 842 28.61 4.56 47.95
CA LYS A 842 28.56 5.38 49.18
C LYS A 842 28.53 4.47 50.41
N GLU A 843 27.64 3.52 50.48
CA GLU A 843 27.49 2.64 51.65
C GLU A 843 28.72 1.74 51.85
N ALA A 844 29.26 1.13 50.80
CA ALA A 844 30.51 0.37 50.88
C ALA A 844 31.71 1.23 51.30
N GLY A 845 31.80 2.46 50.80
CA GLY A 845 32.85 3.38 51.15
C GLY A 845 32.80 3.86 52.61
N LEU A 846 31.59 4.07 53.14
CA LEU A 846 31.42 4.35 54.57
C LEU A 846 31.88 3.18 55.44
N MET A 847 31.53 1.99 55.04
CA MET A 847 31.99 0.75 55.77
C MET A 847 33.49 0.54 55.61
N ALA A 848 34.04 0.67 54.40
CA ALA A 848 35.47 0.59 54.13
C ALA A 848 36.29 1.56 54.98
N GLY A 849 35.83 2.84 55.10
CA GLY A 849 36.49 3.84 55.92
C GLY A 849 36.49 3.47 57.40
N ARG A 850 35.39 2.90 57.92
CA ARG A 850 35.32 2.40 59.30
C ARG A 850 36.28 1.24 59.55
N LEU A 851 36.29 0.25 58.66
CA LEU A 851 37.13 -0.92 58.72
C LEU A 851 38.61 -0.55 58.59
N ALA A 852 38.98 0.28 57.64
CA ALA A 852 40.36 0.75 57.48
C ALA A 852 40.88 1.43 58.74
N ARG A 853 40.02 2.24 59.39
CA ARG A 853 40.35 2.89 60.68
C ARG A 853 40.55 1.89 61.79
N ARG A 854 39.68 0.86 61.94
CA ARG A 854 39.79 -0.20 62.93
C ARG A 854 41.06 -1.03 62.73
N LEU A 855 41.51 -1.21 61.49
CA LEU A 855 42.72 -1.91 61.11
C LEU A 855 43.99 -1.07 61.12
N GLY A 856 43.90 0.23 61.47
CA GLY A 856 45.05 1.13 61.48
C GLY A 856 45.56 1.53 60.09
N ARG A 857 44.80 1.30 59.02
CA ARG A 857 45.21 1.48 57.64
C ARG A 857 44.81 2.85 57.10
N ALA A 858 45.45 3.89 57.65
CA ALA A 858 45.11 5.31 57.33
C ALA A 858 45.23 5.66 55.85
N GLU A 859 46.16 5.03 55.13
CA GLU A 859 46.30 5.28 53.68
C GLU A 859 45.12 4.73 52.90
N GLN A 860 44.63 3.55 53.21
CA GLN A 860 43.44 2.98 52.60
C GLN A 860 42.20 3.79 52.95
N GLU A 861 42.05 4.25 54.19
CA GLU A 861 40.94 5.14 54.57
C GLU A 861 40.94 6.41 53.72
N ARG A 862 42.11 7.01 53.51
CA ARG A 862 42.26 8.15 52.66
C ARG A 862 41.90 7.88 51.19
N LYS A 863 42.39 6.79 50.60
CA LYS A 863 42.08 6.38 49.25
C LYS A 863 40.57 6.25 49.04
N VAL A 864 39.88 5.61 49.97
CA VAL A 864 38.41 5.40 49.93
C VAL A 864 37.70 6.76 49.93
N TYR A 865 38.00 7.64 50.90
CA TYR A 865 37.30 8.94 50.93
C TYR A 865 37.68 9.85 49.75
N SER A 866 38.89 9.77 49.21
CA SER A 866 39.26 10.46 48.00
C SER A 866 38.44 9.97 46.77
N ARG A 867 38.22 8.67 46.67
CA ARG A 867 37.37 8.09 45.63
C ARG A 867 35.90 8.53 45.75
N LEU A 868 35.38 8.52 47.00
CA LEU A 868 34.01 9.00 47.26
C LEU A 868 33.83 10.47 46.96
N ALA A 869 34.84 11.30 47.27
CA ALA A 869 34.80 12.75 46.92
C ALA A 869 34.77 12.96 45.39
N LYS A 870 35.42 12.11 44.63
CA LYS A 870 35.43 12.15 43.17
C LYS A 870 34.10 11.67 42.55
N GLU A 871 33.60 10.57 43.05
CA GLU A 871 32.38 9.94 42.50
C GLU A 871 31.08 10.66 42.96
N LEU A 872 31.12 11.28 44.13
CA LEU A 872 29.96 11.89 44.77
C LEU A 872 30.29 13.34 45.19
N PRO A 873 30.61 14.26 44.26
CA PRO A 873 31.17 15.57 44.51
C PRO A 873 30.24 16.54 45.32
N GLY A 874 28.96 16.26 45.36
CA GLY A 874 27.98 17.08 46.07
C GLY A 874 27.93 16.89 47.59
N MET A 875 28.68 15.93 48.14
CA MET A 875 28.65 15.62 49.59
C MET A 875 29.85 16.16 50.32
N ARG A 876 29.72 17.28 51.07
CA ARG A 876 30.79 17.90 51.92
C ARG A 876 31.40 16.90 52.94
N LEU A 877 30.68 15.86 53.33
CA LEU A 877 31.13 14.83 54.28
C LEU A 877 32.50 14.23 53.95
N TRP A 878 32.74 13.96 52.66
CA TRP A 878 33.99 13.32 52.21
C TRP A 878 35.17 14.24 52.40
N GLN A 879 35.04 15.50 52.12
CA GLN A 879 36.08 16.52 52.31
C GLN A 879 36.42 16.67 53.80
N THR A 880 35.40 16.77 54.67
CA THR A 880 35.57 16.85 56.14
C THR A 880 36.31 15.63 56.66
N LYS A 881 36.04 14.43 56.17
CA LYS A 881 36.74 13.23 56.57
C LYS A 881 38.21 13.19 56.11
N LEU A 882 38.51 13.67 54.92
CA LEU A 882 39.85 13.81 54.38
C LEU A 882 40.67 14.80 55.16
N ASP A 883 40.09 15.96 55.49
CA ASP A 883 40.76 17.00 56.31
C ASP A 883 41.07 16.49 57.73
N ALA A 884 40.14 15.74 58.34
CA ALA A 884 40.39 15.13 59.66
C ALA A 884 41.54 14.10 59.63
N LEU A 885 41.75 13.41 58.49
CA LEU A 885 42.86 12.46 58.33
C LEU A 885 44.21 13.23 58.12
N ARG A 886 44.22 14.37 57.49
CA ARG A 886 45.39 15.25 57.31
C ARG A 886 45.87 15.81 58.68
N VAL A 887 44.94 16.34 59.45
CA VAL A 887 45.24 16.86 60.80
C VAL A 887 45.83 15.80 61.73
N LYS A 888 45.40 14.55 61.68
CA LYS A 888 45.92 13.43 62.41
C LYS A 888 47.37 13.01 62.08
N GLN A 889 47.78 13.22 60.82
CA GLN A 889 49.16 13.01 60.34
C GLN A 889 50.14 14.10 60.73
N GLU A 890 49.68 15.35 60.91
CA GLU A 890 50.45 16.51 61.25
C GLU A 890 50.65 16.67 62.76
N THR A 891 49.91 15.93 63.61
CA THR A 891 50.14 15.90 65.04
C THR A 891 51.21 14.86 65.41
N PRO A 892 52.44 15.28 65.86
CA PRO A 892 53.49 14.31 66.25
C PRO A 892 53.01 13.48 67.44
N LYS A 893 53.18 12.14 67.33
CA LYS A 893 53.08 11.28 68.53
C LYS A 893 54.02 11.86 69.58
N LYS A 894 53.49 12.44 70.70
CA LYS A 894 54.29 12.69 71.89
C LYS A 894 54.87 11.32 72.39
N PRO A 895 56.14 11.34 72.81
CA PRO A 895 56.87 10.10 73.20
C PRO A 895 56.32 9.42 74.42
#